data_87f92537dacfb56794a779a59ec0c701
#
_entry.id   87f92537dacfb56794a779a59ec0c701
#
_cell.length_a   1.000
_cell.length_b   1.000
_cell.length_c   1.000
_cell.angle_alpha   90.00
_cell.angle_beta   90.00
_cell.angle_gamma   90.00
#
_symmetry.space_group_name_H-M   'P 1'
#
loop_
_entity.id
_entity.type
_entity.pdbx_description
1 polymer ?
#
loop_
_entity_poly.entity_id
_entity_poly.type
_entity_poly.pdbx_seq_one_letter_code
_entity_poly.pdbx_strand_id
1 'polypeptide(L)'
;MQESTTSYEHELEAEQSYVDELYQRLENERAQAKARYRDALRGDGASPMDRDVEVRALARRMTRLDVADDGLCFGRLDSASGKRSYIGRIGLLDEDNEYEPLLLDWRAPAARAFYTATAAHPENMRRRRQFHTRGHRVVDFTDEVLGRAEAGDQLADSSDAALLAAINAPRGDGMRDIVATIQAEQDEIIRLDHSGVLVIEGGPGTGKTVVALHRVAYLLYTQRERMERHGVLVIGPNPAFLNHISRVLPSLGESTVVFMTTGDLVPGLRVTAEDEPDVVRLKGSLQILDVLAAAIADRQRLPEDPLRIKLSDVELRIDAETAQWAREEARATKLPHNAARVAFTDIVTWVLTERAIAKIGRGWLTRSDRNAWEKLRDELIEELAENDAFTTALDELWPILTPEELLSGLLASPERLQAAGADPALFREVGDAWTVSDVPLLDELTDLLGIDKVSSERARLQAEQEQREEAAYAAGVLDLMVSREDLMDDEDQLLAQDLLYGEDLAERFVERDTRELSERAAAERDWTYRHIVVDEAQELSEMDWRVLMRRCPARSFTVVGDLAQRRSAAGATSWDTVLKPYVPGRWFYRALSVNYRTPAEIMAIAAALLAEYAPAVEPPESVRACGVKPWSRRVSDDELSSALDEFVRDEARREGTSVVIGPPDAPGAVPPSETKGLEFDAVLVVDPQRILSESPRGAAELYVALTRATQRLGVLHRDPLPPALSGLEARDS
;
A
#
# COMPACT_ATOMS: atom_id res chain seq x y z
N MET A 1 49.53 -23.76 5.22
CA MET A 1 48.20 -24.07 5.77
C MET A 1 48.06 -23.60 7.24
N GLN A 2 48.95 -23.87 8.17
CA GLN A 2 48.85 -23.36 9.57
C GLN A 2 49.08 -21.85 9.67
N GLU A 3 49.96 -21.21 8.92
CA GLU A 3 50.20 -19.77 8.95
C GLU A 3 49.03 -18.97 8.35
N SER A 4 48.32 -19.49 7.33
CA SER A 4 47.15 -18.83 6.72
C SER A 4 45.90 -18.87 7.64
N THR A 5 45.71 -19.95 8.40
CA THR A 5 44.63 -20.10 9.38
C THR A 5 44.77 -19.13 10.52
N THR A 6 46.00 -18.96 11.05
CA THR A 6 46.28 -18.03 12.14
C THR A 6 46.11 -16.55 11.72
N SER A 7 46.42 -16.22 10.48
CA SER A 7 46.21 -14.86 9.93
C SER A 7 44.71 -14.54 9.78
N TYR A 8 43.92 -15.51 9.29
CA TYR A 8 42.46 -15.36 9.13
C TYR A 8 41.77 -15.21 10.50
N GLU A 9 42.09 -16.05 11.47
CA GLU A 9 41.53 -15.97 12.83
C GLU A 9 41.83 -14.60 13.46
N HIS A 10 43.03 -14.08 13.29
CA HIS A 10 43.40 -12.76 13.81
C HIS A 10 42.69 -11.59 13.13
N GLU A 11 42.43 -11.71 11.80
CA GLU A 11 41.59 -10.72 11.10
C GLU A 11 40.14 -10.79 11.56
N LEU A 12 39.58 -11.97 11.78
CA LEU A 12 38.20 -12.15 12.26
C LEU A 12 38.03 -11.55 13.67
N GLU A 13 39.03 -11.78 14.57
CA GLU A 13 39.02 -11.17 15.89
C GLU A 13 39.11 -9.63 15.83
N ALA A 14 39.92 -9.09 14.93
CA ALA A 14 40.03 -7.65 14.74
C ALA A 14 38.71 -7.01 14.23
N GLU A 15 38.03 -7.67 13.27
CA GLU A 15 36.72 -7.21 12.80
C GLU A 15 35.65 -7.32 13.89
N GLN A 16 35.64 -8.42 14.66
CA GLN A 16 34.74 -8.56 15.80
C GLN A 16 34.94 -7.46 16.82
N SER A 17 36.20 -7.16 17.18
CA SER A 17 36.49 -6.10 18.15
C SER A 17 35.97 -4.73 17.70
N TYR A 18 36.07 -4.42 16.39
CA TYR A 18 35.54 -3.18 15.86
C TYR A 18 33.99 -3.17 15.84
N VAL A 19 33.37 -4.28 15.47
CA VAL A 19 31.91 -4.43 15.51
C VAL A 19 31.36 -4.31 16.93
N ASP A 20 32.07 -4.87 17.94
CA ASP A 20 31.72 -4.71 19.34
C ASP A 20 31.77 -3.22 19.78
N GLU A 21 32.74 -2.46 19.30
CA GLU A 21 32.82 -1.01 19.53
C GLU A 21 31.64 -0.27 18.94
N LEU A 22 31.20 -0.62 17.70
CA LEU A 22 30.02 -0.06 17.07
C LEU A 22 28.74 -0.35 17.87
N TYR A 23 28.57 -1.58 18.37
CA TYR A 23 27.41 -1.91 19.22
C TYR A 23 27.45 -1.17 20.55
N GLN A 24 28.61 -0.99 21.15
CA GLN A 24 28.76 -0.20 22.39
C GLN A 24 28.36 1.27 22.12
N ARG A 25 28.77 1.83 20.99
CA ARG A 25 28.35 3.18 20.57
C ARG A 25 26.85 3.26 20.36
N LEU A 26 26.24 2.29 19.69
CA LEU A 26 24.79 2.19 19.49
C LEU A 26 24.03 2.19 20.82
N GLU A 27 24.49 1.39 21.81
CA GLU A 27 23.88 1.36 23.15
C GLU A 27 24.00 2.70 23.88
N ASN A 28 25.14 3.40 23.74
CA ASN A 28 25.31 4.72 24.31
C ASN A 28 24.32 5.74 23.65
N GLU A 29 24.15 5.71 22.34
CA GLU A 29 23.18 6.57 21.65
C GLU A 29 21.73 6.25 22.05
N ARG A 30 21.39 4.97 22.21
CA ARG A 30 20.09 4.53 22.74
C ARG A 30 19.84 5.09 24.14
N ALA A 31 20.82 4.96 25.01
CA ALA A 31 20.71 5.46 26.38
C ALA A 31 20.53 6.98 26.42
N GLN A 32 21.27 7.72 25.60
CA GLN A 32 21.14 9.18 25.47
C GLN A 32 19.77 9.57 24.90
N ALA A 33 19.29 8.89 23.85
CA ALA A 33 17.98 9.14 23.28
C ALA A 33 16.86 8.90 24.28
N LYS A 34 16.93 7.79 25.06
CA LYS A 34 15.99 7.48 26.14
C LYS A 34 16.02 8.51 27.28
N ALA A 35 17.20 9.02 27.62
CA ALA A 35 17.33 10.07 28.64
C ALA A 35 16.67 11.38 28.16
N ARG A 36 17.03 11.84 26.96
CA ARG A 36 16.42 13.05 26.36
C ARG A 36 14.91 12.92 26.19
N TYR A 37 14.42 11.75 25.80
CA TYR A 37 12.97 11.49 25.68
C TYR A 37 12.25 11.65 27.02
N ARG A 38 12.81 11.11 28.12
CA ARG A 38 12.25 11.28 29.46
C ARG A 38 12.28 12.74 29.93
N ASP A 39 13.36 13.46 29.60
CA ASP A 39 13.49 14.89 29.97
C ASP A 39 12.51 15.74 29.16
N ALA A 40 12.33 15.45 27.87
CA ALA A 40 11.31 16.10 27.03
C ALA A 40 9.88 15.84 27.55
N LEU A 41 9.60 14.65 28.06
CA LEU A 41 8.30 14.33 28.68
C LEU A 41 8.04 15.12 29.98
N ARG A 42 9.11 15.44 30.77
CA ARG A 42 9.00 16.20 32.02
C ARG A 42 8.73 17.69 31.81
N GLY A 43 9.08 18.24 30.66
CA GLY A 43 8.59 19.53 30.20
C GLY A 43 9.20 20.77 30.84
N ASP A 44 10.45 20.71 31.32
CA ASP A 44 11.11 21.88 31.93
C ASP A 44 11.43 22.96 30.88
N GLY A 45 10.54 23.93 30.70
CA GLY A 45 10.84 25.24 30.09
C GLY A 45 10.55 25.42 28.59
N ALA A 46 10.12 24.39 27.86
CA ALA A 46 9.74 24.51 26.43
C ALA A 46 8.23 24.77 26.26
N SER A 47 7.84 25.42 25.15
CA SER A 47 6.42 25.53 24.81
C SER A 47 5.82 24.13 24.58
N PRO A 48 4.52 23.92 24.87
CA PRO A 48 3.88 22.61 24.64
C PRO A 48 4.07 22.09 23.23
N MET A 49 4.12 22.98 22.24
CA MET A 49 4.29 22.64 20.82
C MET A 49 5.72 22.17 20.51
N ASP A 50 6.73 22.84 21.05
CA ASP A 50 8.14 22.46 20.85
C ASP A 50 8.44 21.12 21.53
N ARG A 51 7.86 20.90 22.70
CA ARG A 51 7.96 19.64 23.44
C ARG A 51 7.40 18.46 22.67
N ASP A 52 6.22 18.57 22.10
CA ASP A 52 5.59 17.50 21.33
C ASP A 52 6.39 17.16 20.06
N VAL A 53 6.96 18.18 19.42
CA VAL A 53 7.85 17.97 18.26
C VAL A 53 9.11 17.22 18.68
N GLU A 54 9.72 17.61 19.79
CA GLU A 54 10.94 16.98 20.33
C GLU A 54 10.66 15.53 20.77
N VAL A 55 9.59 15.29 21.53
CA VAL A 55 9.16 13.95 21.98
C VAL A 55 8.98 13.02 20.77
N ARG A 56 8.29 13.47 19.72
CA ARG A 56 8.11 12.66 18.50
C ARG A 56 9.42 12.40 17.76
N ALA A 57 10.29 13.41 17.66
CA ALA A 57 11.59 13.25 17.02
C ALA A 57 12.46 12.24 17.76
N LEU A 58 12.46 12.29 19.10
CA LEU A 58 13.19 11.37 19.96
C LEU A 58 12.62 9.95 19.92
N ALA A 59 11.27 9.80 19.93
CA ALA A 59 10.62 8.50 19.78
C ALA A 59 11.03 7.82 18.46
N ARG A 60 10.98 8.57 17.35
CA ARG A 60 11.43 8.07 16.02
C ARG A 60 12.93 7.73 16.01
N ARG A 61 13.78 8.52 16.68
CA ARG A 61 15.20 8.22 16.81
C ARG A 61 15.42 6.90 17.57
N MET A 62 14.69 6.70 18.66
CA MET A 62 14.73 5.45 19.43
C MET A 62 14.36 4.25 18.59
N THR A 63 13.23 4.32 17.88
CA THR A 63 12.78 3.23 16.98
C THR A 63 13.85 2.88 15.94
N ARG A 64 14.49 3.88 15.33
CA ARG A 64 15.58 3.65 14.36
C ARG A 64 16.80 2.97 14.99
N LEU A 65 17.19 3.38 16.18
CA LEU A 65 18.32 2.78 16.88
C LEU A 65 18.01 1.34 17.33
N ASP A 66 16.76 1.06 17.72
CA ASP A 66 16.35 -0.28 18.18
C ASP A 66 16.32 -1.30 17.03
N VAL A 67 15.96 -0.88 15.83
CA VAL A 67 15.90 -1.75 14.64
C VAL A 67 17.29 -2.16 14.13
N ALA A 68 18.32 -1.36 14.39
CA ALA A 68 19.69 -1.64 13.96
C ALA A 68 20.41 -2.73 14.76
N ASP A 69 19.72 -3.45 15.62
CA ASP A 69 20.31 -4.41 16.56
C ASP A 69 20.86 -5.67 15.88
N ASP A 70 20.23 -6.15 14.82
CA ASP A 70 20.70 -7.32 14.08
C ASP A 70 21.44 -6.90 12.81
N GLY A 71 22.72 -7.30 12.69
CA GLY A 71 23.53 -7.02 11.52
C GLY A 71 23.84 -5.53 11.33
N LEU A 72 24.11 -4.79 12.39
CA LEU A 72 24.42 -3.35 12.39
C LEU A 72 25.47 -2.99 11.33
N CYS A 73 26.57 -3.72 11.29
CA CYS A 73 27.63 -3.59 10.28
C CYS A 73 27.71 -4.87 9.45
N PHE A 74 27.61 -4.73 8.13
CA PHE A 74 27.60 -5.86 7.21
C PHE A 74 28.74 -5.83 6.19
N GLY A 75 29.58 -4.79 6.21
CA GLY A 75 30.70 -4.74 5.29
C GLY A 75 31.72 -3.65 5.56
N ARG A 76 32.82 -3.73 4.81
CA ARG A 76 33.91 -2.75 4.85
C ARG A 76 34.48 -2.52 3.44
N LEU A 77 34.80 -1.28 3.15
CA LEU A 77 35.57 -0.87 1.99
C LEU A 77 36.97 -0.42 2.38
N ASP A 78 37.98 -0.96 1.72
CA ASP A 78 39.34 -0.47 1.82
C ASP A 78 39.66 0.34 0.57
N SER A 79 39.93 1.65 0.73
CA SER A 79 40.31 2.52 -0.40
C SER A 79 41.74 2.30 -0.86
N ALA A 80 42.08 2.72 -2.06
CA ALA A 80 43.45 2.72 -2.58
C ALA A 80 44.41 3.57 -1.74
N SER A 81 43.92 4.56 -1.00
CA SER A 81 44.69 5.39 -0.05
C SER A 81 44.91 4.73 1.31
N GLY A 82 44.35 3.54 1.56
CA GLY A 82 44.46 2.82 2.83
C GLY A 82 43.40 3.18 3.87
N LYS A 83 42.46 4.09 3.57
CA LYS A 83 41.34 4.40 4.46
C LYS A 83 40.34 3.23 4.45
N ARG A 84 39.92 2.81 5.66
CA ARG A 84 38.86 1.81 5.87
C ARG A 84 37.54 2.51 6.16
N SER A 85 36.48 2.07 5.54
CA SER A 85 35.11 2.59 5.75
C SER A 85 34.17 1.42 6.00
N TYR A 86 33.57 1.37 7.16
CA TYR A 86 32.60 0.34 7.51
C TYR A 86 31.20 0.75 7.06
N ILE A 87 30.44 -0.20 6.55
CA ILE A 87 29.11 0.01 5.96
C ILE A 87 28.08 -0.73 6.80
N GLY A 88 27.01 -0.04 7.16
CA GLY A 88 25.97 -0.60 8.02
C GLY A 88 24.58 -0.08 7.73
N ARG A 89 23.63 -0.50 8.56
CA ARG A 89 22.20 -0.17 8.43
C ARG A 89 21.89 1.28 8.78
N ILE A 90 22.68 1.83 9.70
CA ILE A 90 22.59 3.23 10.15
C ILE A 90 23.99 3.85 10.13
N GLY A 91 24.04 5.18 10.16
CA GLY A 91 25.29 5.92 10.34
C GLY A 91 25.57 6.17 11.82
N LEU A 92 26.82 5.92 12.26
CA LEU A 92 27.33 6.28 13.58
C LEU A 92 28.53 7.19 13.38
N LEU A 93 28.59 8.27 14.19
CA LEU A 93 29.65 9.27 14.14
C LEU A 93 30.45 9.24 15.43
N ASP A 94 31.74 9.53 15.32
CA ASP A 94 32.61 9.76 16.45
C ASP A 94 32.51 11.23 16.90
N GLU A 95 31.78 11.49 17.98
CA GLU A 95 31.60 12.84 18.53
C GLU A 95 32.87 13.42 19.10
N ASP A 96 33.81 12.55 19.52
CA ASP A 96 35.06 12.96 20.14
C ASP A 96 36.17 13.27 19.11
N ASN A 97 35.96 12.85 17.83
CA ASN A 97 36.93 13.00 16.74
C ASN A 97 36.31 13.68 15.49
N GLU A 98 36.00 14.97 15.60
CA GLU A 98 35.50 15.81 14.50
C GLU A 98 34.31 15.23 13.73
N TYR A 99 33.46 14.39 14.36
CA TYR A 99 32.34 13.68 13.75
C TYR A 99 32.74 12.77 12.58
N GLU A 100 33.96 12.19 12.63
CA GLU A 100 34.33 11.16 11.66
C GLU A 100 33.34 9.99 11.68
N PRO A 101 32.94 9.45 10.50
CA PRO A 101 32.02 8.33 10.46
C PRO A 101 32.70 7.03 10.92
N LEU A 102 32.24 6.48 12.04
CA LEU A 102 32.59 5.13 12.50
C LEU A 102 31.88 4.07 11.64
N LEU A 103 30.62 4.34 11.29
CA LEU A 103 29.80 3.49 10.44
C LEU A 103 29.05 4.36 9.41
N LEU A 104 29.21 4.03 8.14
CA LEU A 104 28.48 4.69 7.05
C LEU A 104 27.12 4.02 6.87
N ASP A 105 26.08 4.83 6.84
CA ASP A 105 24.76 4.36 6.39
C ASP A 105 24.83 3.89 4.92
N TRP A 106 24.31 2.71 4.62
CA TRP A 106 24.34 2.14 3.27
C TRP A 106 23.69 3.04 2.21
N ARG A 107 22.74 3.88 2.61
CA ARG A 107 22.05 4.85 1.75
C ARG A 107 22.90 6.06 1.39
N ALA A 108 23.91 6.36 2.20
CA ALA A 108 24.76 7.49 1.96
C ALA A 108 25.53 7.40 0.62
N PRO A 109 25.75 8.52 -0.09
CA PRO A 109 26.52 8.51 -1.34
C PRO A 109 27.92 7.88 -1.20
N ALA A 110 28.57 8.07 -0.05
CA ALA A 110 29.89 7.50 0.24
C ALA A 110 29.91 5.96 0.34
N ALA A 111 28.76 5.33 0.62
CA ALA A 111 28.62 3.88 0.66
C ALA A 111 28.39 3.25 -0.72
N ARG A 112 28.13 4.04 -1.77
CA ARG A 112 27.76 3.55 -3.11
C ARG A 112 28.79 2.56 -3.68
N ALA A 113 30.07 2.87 -3.53
CA ALA A 113 31.16 2.00 -4.05
C ALA A 113 31.11 0.58 -3.47
N PHE A 114 30.43 0.36 -2.34
CA PHE A 114 30.22 -0.99 -1.78
C PHE A 114 29.36 -1.87 -2.70
N TYR A 115 28.49 -1.28 -3.51
CA TYR A 115 27.59 -1.99 -4.41
C TYR A 115 28.04 -1.95 -5.87
N THR A 116 28.67 -0.85 -6.30
CA THR A 116 28.97 -0.57 -7.71
C THR A 116 30.41 -0.86 -8.11
N ALA A 117 31.37 -0.84 -7.18
CA ALA A 117 32.75 -1.12 -7.50
C ALA A 117 32.95 -2.58 -7.94
N THR A 118 33.68 -2.75 -9.04
CA THR A 118 34.04 -4.06 -9.60
C THR A 118 35.53 -4.11 -9.91
N ALA A 119 36.07 -5.28 -10.15
CA ALA A 119 37.46 -5.43 -10.59
C ALA A 119 37.79 -4.65 -11.88
N ALA A 120 36.79 -4.48 -12.77
CA ALA A 120 36.91 -3.68 -13.99
C ALA A 120 36.80 -2.17 -13.74
N HIS A 121 36.00 -1.75 -12.75
CA HIS A 121 35.75 -0.37 -12.38
C HIS A 121 35.85 -0.23 -10.84
N PRO A 122 37.07 -0.15 -10.28
CA PRO A 122 37.29 -0.23 -8.83
C PRO A 122 36.90 1.01 -8.05
N GLU A 123 36.51 2.12 -8.67
CA GLU A 123 36.07 3.38 -8.03
C GLU A 123 37.03 3.88 -6.91
N ASN A 124 38.35 3.73 -7.05
CA ASN A 124 39.39 3.98 -6.06
C ASN A 124 39.32 3.07 -4.81
N MET A 125 38.60 1.95 -4.89
CA MET A 125 38.59 0.93 -3.85
C MET A 125 39.56 -0.19 -4.21
N ARG A 126 40.21 -0.73 -3.17
CA ARG A 126 41.15 -1.83 -3.31
C ARG A 126 40.51 -3.17 -2.97
N ARG A 127 39.66 -3.18 -1.96
CA ARG A 127 39.02 -4.38 -1.41
C ARG A 127 37.66 -4.07 -0.87
N ARG A 128 36.69 -4.97 -1.13
CA ARG A 128 35.40 -5.03 -0.47
C ARG A 128 35.37 -6.28 0.40
N ARG A 129 34.99 -6.10 1.69
CA ARG A 129 34.80 -7.19 2.66
C ARG A 129 33.33 -7.23 3.03
N GLN A 130 32.71 -8.40 2.90
CA GLN A 130 31.33 -8.64 3.35
C GLN A 130 31.37 -9.47 4.64
N PHE A 131 30.61 -9.07 5.66
CA PHE A 131 30.50 -9.78 6.92
C PHE A 131 29.31 -10.72 6.94
N HIS A 132 29.53 -11.93 7.44
CA HIS A 132 28.49 -12.87 7.78
C HIS A 132 28.27 -12.79 9.28
N THR A 133 27.16 -12.20 9.70
CA THR A 133 26.84 -11.95 11.10
C THR A 133 25.73 -12.86 11.61
N ARG A 134 25.77 -13.20 12.90
CA ARG A 134 24.67 -13.83 13.61
C ARG A 134 24.46 -13.07 14.92
N GLY A 135 23.40 -12.27 15.00
CA GLY A 135 23.23 -11.26 16.03
C GLY A 135 24.40 -10.26 15.99
N HIS A 136 25.03 -10.02 17.12
CA HIS A 136 26.18 -9.11 17.24
C HIS A 136 27.52 -9.72 16.81
N ARG A 137 27.56 -10.99 16.45
CA ARG A 137 28.80 -11.70 16.18
C ARG A 137 29.09 -11.82 14.68
N VAL A 138 30.30 -11.45 14.26
CA VAL A 138 30.86 -11.75 12.96
C VAL A 138 31.32 -13.21 12.97
N VAL A 139 30.61 -14.05 12.21
CA VAL A 139 30.90 -15.50 12.15
C VAL A 139 31.94 -15.80 11.10
N ASP A 140 31.92 -15.04 10.01
CA ASP A 140 32.77 -15.21 8.84
C ASP A 140 32.81 -13.91 8.01
N PHE A 141 33.75 -13.79 7.10
CA PHE A 141 33.77 -12.71 6.10
C PHE A 141 34.26 -13.20 4.76
N THR A 142 33.85 -12.51 3.71
CA THR A 142 34.28 -12.75 2.32
C THR A 142 34.95 -11.50 1.77
N ASP A 143 36.14 -11.67 1.17
CA ASP A 143 36.93 -10.59 0.57
C ASP A 143 36.86 -10.63 -0.95
N GLU A 144 36.60 -9.50 -1.58
CA GLU A 144 36.71 -9.28 -3.02
C GLU A 144 37.76 -8.22 -3.31
N VAL A 145 38.70 -8.54 -4.17
CA VAL A 145 39.74 -7.62 -4.63
C VAL A 145 39.26 -6.82 -5.82
N LEU A 146 39.13 -5.50 -5.66
CA LEU A 146 38.58 -4.56 -6.64
C LEU A 146 39.62 -3.88 -7.53
N GLY A 147 40.91 -4.10 -7.29
CA GLY A 147 42.01 -3.48 -8.04
C GLY A 147 42.97 -4.49 -8.66
N ARG A 148 44.08 -4.01 -9.30
CA ARG A 148 45.15 -4.90 -9.76
C ARG A 148 45.65 -5.71 -8.58
N ALA A 149 45.50 -7.01 -8.64
CA ALA A 149 46.06 -7.93 -7.68
C ALA A 149 47.59 -7.74 -7.62
N GLU A 150 48.17 -7.43 -6.47
CA GLU A 150 49.59 -7.56 -6.25
C GLU A 150 49.93 -9.04 -6.14
N ALA A 151 51.12 -9.41 -6.59
CA ALA A 151 51.57 -10.80 -6.62
C ALA A 151 51.59 -11.41 -5.20
N GLY A 152 50.51 -12.08 -4.83
CA GLY A 152 50.26 -12.69 -3.53
C GLY A 152 48.77 -12.85 -3.17
N ASP A 153 47.88 -12.14 -3.82
CA ASP A 153 46.43 -12.24 -3.60
C ASP A 153 45.84 -13.39 -4.44
N GLN A 154 45.90 -14.60 -3.91
CA GLN A 154 45.16 -15.76 -4.46
C GLN A 154 43.76 -15.81 -3.86
N LEU A 155 42.87 -14.92 -4.29
CA LEU A 155 41.45 -15.01 -4.01
C LEU A 155 40.69 -14.64 -5.29
N ALA A 156 40.40 -15.65 -6.07
CA ALA A 156 39.53 -15.55 -7.24
C ALA A 156 38.11 -15.96 -6.89
N ASP A 157 37.13 -15.25 -7.46
CA ASP A 157 35.72 -15.62 -7.59
C ASP A 157 34.90 -15.78 -6.27
N SER A 158 34.85 -14.79 -5.42
CA SER A 158 34.07 -14.90 -4.18
C SER A 158 32.83 -13.97 -4.07
N SER A 159 32.59 -13.07 -5.04
CA SER A 159 31.40 -12.19 -4.99
C SER A 159 30.08 -12.96 -4.99
N ASP A 160 30.01 -14.06 -5.74
CA ASP A 160 28.82 -14.90 -5.83
C ASP A 160 28.65 -15.84 -4.63
N ALA A 161 29.74 -16.18 -3.91
CA ALA A 161 29.67 -17.12 -2.79
C ALA A 161 28.88 -16.55 -1.60
N ALA A 162 29.07 -15.28 -1.26
CA ALA A 162 28.35 -14.62 -0.16
C ALA A 162 26.86 -14.45 -0.51
N LEU A 163 26.57 -14.06 -1.76
CA LEU A 163 25.21 -13.98 -2.29
C LEU A 163 24.52 -15.35 -2.25
N LEU A 164 25.19 -16.40 -2.74
CA LEU A 164 24.67 -17.75 -2.72
C LEU A 164 24.47 -18.30 -1.31
N ALA A 165 25.34 -17.96 -0.37
CA ALA A 165 25.18 -18.33 1.06
C ALA A 165 23.94 -17.65 1.66
N ALA A 166 23.73 -16.36 1.38
CA ALA A 166 22.56 -15.62 1.87
C ALA A 166 21.25 -16.15 1.25
N ILE A 167 21.25 -16.48 -0.03
CA ILE A 167 20.11 -17.05 -0.75
C ILE A 167 19.79 -18.47 -0.28
N ASN A 168 20.80 -19.28 0.08
CA ASN A 168 20.64 -20.66 0.52
C ASN A 168 20.29 -20.80 2.01
N ALA A 169 20.34 -19.74 2.78
CA ALA A 169 19.96 -19.77 4.20
C ALA A 169 18.48 -20.15 4.38
N PRO A 170 18.12 -20.99 5.38
CA PRO A 170 16.75 -21.40 5.64
C PRO A 170 15.82 -20.20 5.83
N ARG A 171 14.60 -20.28 5.27
CA ARG A 171 13.64 -19.17 5.29
C ARG A 171 12.87 -19.12 6.60
N GLY A 172 12.61 -17.91 7.11
CA GLY A 172 11.73 -17.64 8.26
C GLY A 172 10.39 -17.08 7.81
N ASP A 173 9.52 -16.73 8.78
CA ASP A 173 8.15 -16.27 8.55
C ASP A 173 8.01 -14.89 7.87
N GLY A 174 9.08 -14.25 7.44
CA GLY A 174 9.06 -12.94 6.80
C GLY A 174 10.18 -12.75 5.78
N MET A 175 9.98 -11.78 4.90
CA MET A 175 11.00 -11.37 3.94
C MET A 175 12.20 -10.78 4.66
N ARG A 176 13.42 -11.25 4.31
CA ARG A 176 14.66 -10.67 4.83
C ARG A 176 15.08 -9.50 3.95
N ASP A 177 15.68 -8.50 4.56
CA ASP A 177 16.36 -7.48 3.79
C ASP A 177 17.65 -8.03 3.15
N ILE A 178 18.02 -7.46 2.01
CA ILE A 178 19.18 -7.86 1.23
C ILE A 178 20.25 -6.78 1.18
N VAL A 179 20.26 -5.85 2.14
CA VAL A 179 21.18 -4.70 2.11
C VAL A 179 22.64 -5.12 1.89
N ALA A 180 23.04 -6.23 2.48
CA ALA A 180 24.41 -6.76 2.32
C ALA A 180 24.67 -7.38 0.94
N THR A 181 23.64 -7.73 0.18
CA THR A 181 23.74 -8.52 -1.07
C THR A 181 23.12 -7.84 -2.30
N ILE A 182 22.79 -6.54 -2.20
CA ILE A 182 22.30 -5.73 -3.30
C ILE A 182 23.35 -5.75 -4.42
N GLN A 183 22.92 -6.09 -5.64
CA GLN A 183 23.78 -6.09 -6.81
C GLN A 183 23.83 -4.72 -7.49
N ALA A 184 24.85 -4.46 -8.31
CA ALA A 184 25.07 -3.17 -8.95
C ALA A 184 23.87 -2.70 -9.80
N GLU A 185 23.23 -3.60 -10.55
CA GLU A 185 22.01 -3.31 -11.32
C GLU A 185 20.86 -2.86 -10.41
N GLN A 186 20.70 -3.52 -9.28
CA GLN A 186 19.67 -3.19 -8.29
C GLN A 186 19.97 -1.86 -7.59
N ASP A 187 21.23 -1.61 -7.21
CA ASP A 187 21.64 -0.35 -6.57
C ASP A 187 21.46 0.86 -7.50
N GLU A 188 21.74 0.69 -8.81
CA GLU A 188 21.47 1.74 -9.80
C GLU A 188 19.99 2.15 -9.81
N ILE A 189 19.08 1.17 -9.78
CA ILE A 189 17.64 1.41 -9.76
C ILE A 189 17.20 2.01 -8.42
N ILE A 190 17.72 1.53 -7.29
CA ILE A 190 17.41 2.03 -5.95
C ILE A 190 17.76 3.51 -5.84
N ARG A 191 18.94 3.91 -6.34
CA ARG A 191 19.45 5.28 -6.24
C ARG A 191 19.07 6.20 -7.40
N LEU A 192 18.31 5.70 -8.37
CA LEU A 192 17.91 6.50 -9.53
C LEU A 192 17.17 7.76 -9.08
N ASP A 193 17.76 8.92 -9.36
CA ASP A 193 17.12 10.23 -9.09
C ASP A 193 16.12 10.53 -10.20
N HIS A 194 14.90 10.07 -10.00
CA HIS A 194 13.78 10.29 -10.90
C HIS A 194 12.54 10.73 -10.13
N SER A 195 12.07 11.93 -10.41
CA SER A 195 10.79 12.45 -9.90
C SER A 195 9.70 12.16 -10.93
N GLY A 196 8.94 11.09 -10.73
CA GLY A 196 7.87 10.68 -11.66
C GLY A 196 7.56 9.20 -11.49
N VAL A 197 7.14 8.56 -12.56
CA VAL A 197 6.82 7.14 -12.57
C VAL A 197 8.05 6.35 -13.03
N LEU A 198 8.54 5.47 -12.17
CA LEU A 198 9.55 4.47 -12.48
C LEU A 198 8.89 3.10 -12.57
N VAL A 199 8.98 2.46 -13.72
CA VAL A 199 8.54 1.07 -13.93
C VAL A 199 9.75 0.15 -13.83
N ILE A 200 9.66 -0.84 -12.95
CA ILE A 200 10.65 -1.90 -12.74
C ILE A 200 10.00 -3.21 -13.18
N GLU A 201 10.41 -3.72 -14.31
CA GLU A 201 9.95 -5.00 -14.84
C GLU A 201 11.00 -6.08 -14.68
N GLY A 202 10.59 -7.30 -14.42
CA GLY A 202 11.50 -8.44 -14.35
C GLY A 202 10.75 -9.73 -14.05
N GLY A 203 11.31 -10.83 -14.47
CA GLY A 203 10.75 -12.15 -14.23
C GLY A 203 10.76 -12.57 -12.76
N PRO A 204 10.30 -13.78 -12.47
CA PRO A 204 10.35 -14.35 -11.12
C PRO A 204 11.79 -14.39 -10.60
N GLY A 205 11.97 -14.09 -9.29
CA GLY A 205 13.26 -14.22 -8.63
C GLY A 205 14.30 -13.13 -8.91
N THR A 206 13.96 -12.09 -9.68
CA THR A 206 14.87 -10.97 -9.96
C THR A 206 14.99 -9.96 -8.82
N GLY A 207 14.20 -10.11 -7.76
CA GLY A 207 14.25 -9.21 -6.59
C GLY A 207 13.47 -7.91 -6.75
N LYS A 208 12.53 -7.82 -7.70
CA LYS A 208 11.71 -6.62 -7.97
C LYS A 208 11.17 -5.93 -6.70
N THR A 209 10.42 -6.67 -5.89
CA THR A 209 9.80 -6.20 -4.65
C THR A 209 10.84 -5.66 -3.68
N VAL A 210 11.96 -6.38 -3.55
CA VAL A 210 13.06 -5.98 -2.66
C VAL A 210 13.67 -4.66 -3.13
N VAL A 211 13.94 -4.53 -4.43
CA VAL A 211 14.47 -3.29 -5.04
C VAL A 211 13.52 -2.13 -4.78
N ALA A 212 12.20 -2.34 -4.95
CA ALA A 212 11.20 -1.31 -4.67
C ALA A 212 11.21 -0.86 -3.21
N LEU A 213 11.24 -1.80 -2.24
CA LEU A 213 11.26 -1.48 -0.81
C LEU A 213 12.56 -0.75 -0.40
N HIS A 214 13.71 -1.19 -0.92
CA HIS A 214 14.99 -0.51 -0.66
C HIS A 214 15.02 0.89 -1.31
N ARG A 215 14.38 1.06 -2.48
CA ARG A 215 14.19 2.37 -3.07
C ARG A 215 13.33 3.28 -2.19
N VAL A 216 12.25 2.77 -1.59
CA VAL A 216 11.47 3.53 -0.60
C VAL A 216 12.35 3.99 0.57
N ALA A 217 13.15 3.07 1.14
CA ALA A 217 14.06 3.40 2.22
C ALA A 217 15.10 4.46 1.80
N TYR A 218 15.61 4.39 0.57
CA TYR A 218 16.52 5.40 0.02
C TYR A 218 15.83 6.76 -0.19
N LEU A 219 14.61 6.79 -0.71
CA LEU A 219 13.84 8.02 -0.91
C LEU A 219 13.47 8.67 0.44
N LEU A 220 13.06 7.87 1.43
CA LEU A 220 12.79 8.33 2.79
C LEU A 220 14.05 8.91 3.47
N TYR A 221 15.21 8.32 3.20
CA TYR A 221 16.48 8.84 3.70
C TYR A 221 16.87 10.17 3.03
N THR A 222 16.78 10.26 1.70
CA THR A 222 17.26 11.43 0.93
C THR A 222 16.27 12.58 0.87
N GLN A 223 14.96 12.32 0.98
CA GLN A 223 13.87 13.29 0.85
C GLN A 223 12.97 13.32 2.10
N ARG A 224 13.54 13.08 3.27
CA ARG A 224 12.82 12.90 4.54
C ARG A 224 11.76 13.95 4.80
N GLU A 225 12.13 15.25 4.79
CA GLU A 225 11.21 16.35 5.11
C GLU A 225 9.96 16.38 4.20
N ARG A 226 10.11 15.96 2.94
CA ARG A 226 9.00 15.93 1.97
C ARG A 226 8.13 14.68 2.12
N MET A 227 8.72 13.56 2.54
CA MET A 227 8.04 12.28 2.67
C MET A 227 7.30 12.15 4.01
N GLU A 228 7.82 12.72 5.10
CA GLU A 228 7.24 12.58 6.45
C GLU A 228 5.84 13.22 6.59
N ARG A 229 5.51 14.24 5.78
CA ARG A 229 4.21 14.94 5.89
C ARG A 229 3.05 14.15 5.29
N HIS A 230 3.28 13.45 4.20
CA HIS A 230 2.25 12.76 3.42
C HIS A 230 2.42 11.24 3.41
N GLY A 231 3.58 10.73 3.83
CA GLY A 231 3.90 9.32 3.85
C GLY A 231 4.11 8.70 2.47
N VAL A 232 4.41 7.41 2.50
CA VAL A 232 4.54 6.53 1.34
C VAL A 232 3.49 5.43 1.45
N LEU A 233 2.78 5.16 0.35
CA LEU A 233 1.85 4.04 0.25
C LEU A 233 2.50 2.89 -0.52
N VAL A 234 2.38 1.69 0.01
CA VAL A 234 2.75 0.44 -0.69
C VAL A 234 1.49 -0.36 -0.94
N ILE A 235 1.17 -0.56 -2.21
CA ILE A 235 0.06 -1.41 -2.66
C ILE A 235 0.61 -2.80 -2.98
N GLY A 236 0.00 -3.81 -2.37
CA GLY A 236 0.31 -5.22 -2.62
C GLY A 236 -0.91 -6.03 -3.03
N PRO A 237 -0.69 -7.24 -3.57
CA PRO A 237 -1.75 -8.05 -4.16
C PRO A 237 -2.72 -8.65 -3.13
N ASN A 238 -2.26 -8.90 -1.91
CA ASN A 238 -3.08 -9.49 -0.83
C ASN A 238 -2.48 -9.22 0.56
N PRO A 239 -3.27 -9.39 1.65
CA PRO A 239 -2.80 -9.14 3.02
C PRO A 239 -1.65 -10.04 3.47
N ALA A 240 -1.61 -11.31 3.03
CA ALA A 240 -0.53 -12.24 3.38
C ALA A 240 0.81 -11.76 2.83
N PHE A 241 0.83 -11.30 1.59
CA PHE A 241 2.00 -10.68 0.98
C PHE A 241 2.43 -9.41 1.72
N LEU A 242 1.49 -8.52 2.03
CA LEU A 242 1.78 -7.29 2.78
C LEU A 242 2.39 -7.59 4.15
N ASN A 243 1.85 -8.57 4.88
CA ASN A 243 2.43 -9.02 6.15
C ASN A 243 3.85 -9.58 5.99
N HIS A 244 4.11 -10.26 4.87
CA HIS A 244 5.43 -10.80 4.58
C HIS A 244 6.48 -9.69 4.34
N ILE A 245 6.13 -8.62 3.62
CA ILE A 245 7.04 -7.52 3.27
C ILE A 245 7.08 -6.39 4.31
N SER A 246 6.05 -6.26 5.15
CA SER A 246 5.94 -5.17 6.14
C SER A 246 7.08 -5.11 7.14
N ARG A 247 7.81 -6.21 7.34
CA ARG A 247 8.96 -6.28 8.24
C ARG A 247 10.25 -5.71 7.64
N VAL A 248 10.32 -5.58 6.30
CA VAL A 248 11.54 -5.11 5.61
C VAL A 248 11.82 -3.64 5.88
N LEU A 249 10.83 -2.75 5.75
CA LEU A 249 11.04 -1.32 5.93
C LEU A 249 11.37 -0.93 7.39
N PRO A 250 10.70 -1.47 8.41
CA PRO A 250 11.16 -1.30 9.79
C PRO A 250 12.59 -1.76 10.01
N SER A 251 13.01 -2.92 9.43
CA SER A 251 14.40 -3.38 9.54
C SER A 251 15.42 -2.45 8.87
N LEU A 252 14.96 -1.52 8.02
CA LEU A 252 15.75 -0.44 7.44
C LEU A 252 15.59 0.89 8.18
N GLY A 253 14.87 0.92 9.32
CA GLY A 253 14.69 2.08 10.17
C GLY A 253 13.57 3.04 9.72
N GLU A 254 12.63 2.59 8.90
CA GLU A 254 11.56 3.43 8.35
C GLU A 254 10.16 2.97 8.81
N SER A 255 9.42 3.88 9.45
CA SER A 255 8.09 3.61 10.05
C SER A 255 6.94 4.42 9.43
N THR A 256 7.22 5.33 8.49
CA THR A 256 6.22 6.22 7.88
C THR A 256 5.64 5.67 6.57
N VAL A 257 5.47 4.35 6.49
CA VAL A 257 4.98 3.65 5.30
C VAL A 257 3.67 2.97 5.61
N VAL A 258 2.69 3.19 4.75
CA VAL A 258 1.36 2.59 4.83
C VAL A 258 1.28 1.43 3.85
N PHE A 259 0.78 0.28 4.29
CA PHE A 259 0.59 -0.91 3.47
C PHE A 259 -0.90 -1.17 3.28
N MET A 260 -1.35 -1.27 2.04
CA MET A 260 -2.76 -1.52 1.69
C MET A 260 -2.86 -2.45 0.49
N THR A 261 -3.96 -3.17 0.40
CA THR A 261 -4.44 -3.76 -0.86
C THR A 261 -5.33 -2.77 -1.60
N THR A 262 -5.68 -3.04 -2.86
CA THR A 262 -6.67 -2.23 -3.58
C THR A 262 -8.04 -2.27 -2.91
N GLY A 263 -8.36 -3.36 -2.19
CA GLY A 263 -9.60 -3.51 -1.42
C GLY A 263 -9.70 -2.58 -0.20
N ASP A 264 -8.58 -2.09 0.32
CA ASP A 264 -8.52 -1.25 1.52
C ASP A 264 -8.57 0.26 1.20
N LEU A 265 -8.64 0.64 -0.09
CA LEU A 265 -8.57 2.05 -0.49
C LEU A 265 -9.80 2.87 -0.07
N VAL A 266 -10.94 2.26 0.21
CA VAL A 266 -12.12 2.93 0.78
C VAL A 266 -12.24 2.55 2.25
N PRO A 267 -12.04 3.51 3.18
CA PRO A 267 -12.10 3.24 4.61
C PRO A 267 -13.45 2.65 5.06
N GLY A 268 -13.41 1.64 5.91
CA GLY A 268 -14.59 1.02 6.49
C GLY A 268 -15.35 0.04 5.58
N LEU A 269 -15.00 -0.06 4.30
CA LEU A 269 -15.61 -1.01 3.37
C LEU A 269 -15.11 -2.44 3.66
N ARG A 270 -16.03 -3.40 3.67
CA ARG A 270 -15.69 -4.81 3.79
C ARG A 270 -15.97 -5.53 2.47
N VAL A 271 -14.93 -6.04 1.85
CA VAL A 271 -15.03 -6.93 0.70
C VAL A 271 -15.45 -8.32 1.18
N THR A 272 -16.55 -8.84 0.66
CA THR A 272 -17.15 -10.11 1.10
C THR A 272 -17.41 -11.10 -0.04
N ALA A 273 -17.24 -10.67 -1.29
CA ALA A 273 -17.51 -11.46 -2.48
C ALA A 273 -16.41 -11.32 -3.53
N GLU A 274 -16.41 -12.20 -4.51
CA GLU A 274 -15.52 -12.17 -5.67
C GLU A 274 -16.35 -12.04 -6.94
N ASP A 275 -15.83 -11.34 -7.95
CA ASP A 275 -16.44 -11.19 -9.24
C ASP A 275 -15.90 -12.22 -10.24
N GLU A 276 -16.76 -12.64 -11.16
CA GLU A 276 -16.34 -13.40 -12.33
C GLU A 276 -15.40 -12.56 -13.23
N PRO A 277 -14.48 -13.18 -13.97
CA PRO A 277 -13.47 -12.47 -14.76
C PRO A 277 -14.03 -11.44 -15.76
N ASP A 278 -15.16 -11.70 -16.37
CA ASP A 278 -15.81 -10.76 -17.28
C ASP A 278 -16.38 -9.54 -16.55
N VAL A 279 -16.90 -9.73 -15.33
CA VAL A 279 -17.38 -8.64 -14.47
C VAL A 279 -16.20 -7.78 -14.00
N VAL A 280 -15.08 -8.41 -13.58
CA VAL A 280 -13.84 -7.71 -13.25
C VAL A 280 -13.38 -6.81 -14.39
N ARG A 281 -13.42 -7.34 -15.63
CA ARG A 281 -13.03 -6.58 -16.82
C ARG A 281 -13.96 -5.39 -17.10
N LEU A 282 -15.27 -5.56 -16.95
CA LEU A 282 -16.25 -4.51 -17.17
C LEU A 282 -16.11 -3.39 -16.13
N LYS A 283 -16.05 -3.74 -14.84
CA LYS A 283 -15.89 -2.79 -13.74
C LYS A 283 -14.52 -2.08 -13.76
N GLY A 284 -13.47 -2.78 -14.19
CA GLY A 284 -12.11 -2.25 -14.24
C GLY A 284 -11.84 -1.29 -15.41
N SER A 285 -12.70 -1.23 -16.42
CA SER A 285 -12.53 -0.37 -17.59
C SER A 285 -13.00 1.06 -17.31
N LEU A 286 -12.33 2.07 -17.90
CA LEU A 286 -12.77 3.48 -17.85
C LEU A 286 -14.14 3.71 -18.48
N GLN A 287 -14.65 2.79 -19.31
CA GLN A 287 -16.01 2.89 -19.88
C GLN A 287 -17.10 2.85 -18.80
N ILE A 288 -16.84 2.27 -17.63
CA ILE A 288 -17.77 2.25 -16.50
C ILE A 288 -18.14 3.65 -16.02
N LEU A 289 -17.29 4.66 -16.25
CA LEU A 289 -17.54 6.05 -15.87
C LEU A 289 -18.81 6.61 -16.51
N ASP A 290 -19.07 6.25 -17.76
CA ASP A 290 -20.29 6.68 -18.47
C ASP A 290 -21.52 6.04 -17.83
N VAL A 291 -21.43 4.78 -17.43
CA VAL A 291 -22.50 4.06 -16.70
C VAL A 291 -22.80 4.71 -15.36
N LEU A 292 -21.75 5.05 -14.57
CA LEU A 292 -21.92 5.73 -13.28
C LEU A 292 -22.55 7.11 -13.44
N ALA A 293 -22.13 7.88 -14.44
CA ALA A 293 -22.69 9.18 -14.75
C ALA A 293 -24.18 9.06 -15.17
N ALA A 294 -24.52 8.07 -16.00
CA ALA A 294 -25.89 7.80 -16.41
C ALA A 294 -26.76 7.35 -15.22
N ALA A 295 -26.21 6.51 -14.31
CA ALA A 295 -26.91 6.09 -13.11
C ALA A 295 -27.24 7.27 -12.17
N ILE A 296 -26.33 8.25 -12.03
CA ILE A 296 -26.62 9.49 -11.29
C ILE A 296 -27.71 10.31 -11.99
N ALA A 297 -27.62 10.45 -13.31
CA ALA A 297 -28.59 11.21 -14.09
C ALA A 297 -30.00 10.60 -14.02
N ASP A 298 -30.15 9.27 -13.95
CA ASP A 298 -31.42 8.55 -13.77
C ASP A 298 -32.10 8.89 -12.43
N ARG A 299 -31.37 9.32 -11.42
CA ARG A 299 -31.93 9.73 -10.13
C ARG A 299 -32.50 11.15 -10.14
N GLN A 300 -32.11 11.96 -11.10
CA GLN A 300 -32.61 13.34 -11.28
C GLN A 300 -33.89 13.30 -12.14
N ARG A 301 -35.01 13.02 -11.48
CA ARG A 301 -36.29 12.77 -12.14
C ARG A 301 -37.04 14.05 -12.51
N LEU A 302 -37.98 13.90 -13.41
CA LEU A 302 -39.02 14.91 -13.69
C LEU A 302 -40.36 14.36 -13.20
N PRO A 303 -41.24 15.21 -12.64
CA PRO A 303 -42.54 14.76 -12.17
C PRO A 303 -43.43 14.41 -13.39
N GLU A 304 -44.08 13.24 -13.35
CA GLU A 304 -45.09 12.86 -14.32
C GLU A 304 -46.37 13.75 -14.21
N ASP A 305 -46.82 13.94 -12.96
CA ASP A 305 -47.85 14.85 -12.59
C ASP A 305 -47.32 16.01 -11.73
N PRO A 306 -47.84 17.24 -11.82
CA PRO A 306 -47.37 18.36 -11.03
C PRO A 306 -47.49 18.10 -9.51
N LEU A 307 -46.36 18.17 -8.82
CA LEU A 307 -46.27 17.97 -7.38
C LEU A 307 -46.87 19.18 -6.65
N ARG A 308 -47.85 18.94 -5.74
CA ARG A 308 -48.60 19.99 -5.05
C ARG A 308 -47.94 20.31 -3.72
N ILE A 309 -47.67 21.60 -3.50
CA ILE A 309 -47.13 22.15 -2.25
C ILE A 309 -48.19 23.11 -1.68
N LYS A 310 -48.71 22.75 -0.51
CA LYS A 310 -49.71 23.55 0.16
C LYS A 310 -49.05 24.39 1.24
N LEU A 311 -49.09 25.70 1.06
CA LEU A 311 -48.71 26.69 2.08
C LEU A 311 -49.98 27.22 2.79
N SER A 312 -49.77 27.99 3.85
CA SER A 312 -50.86 28.53 4.66
C SER A 312 -51.92 29.26 3.81
N ASP A 313 -51.50 30.12 2.90
CA ASP A 313 -52.35 30.99 2.12
C ASP A 313 -52.45 30.62 0.63
N VAL A 314 -51.68 29.67 0.15
CA VAL A 314 -51.61 29.36 -1.28
C VAL A 314 -51.25 27.91 -1.57
N GLU A 315 -51.82 27.33 -2.59
CA GLU A 315 -51.37 26.05 -3.18
C GLU A 315 -50.49 26.32 -4.39
N LEU A 316 -49.29 25.78 -4.37
CA LEU A 316 -48.28 25.87 -5.41
C LEU A 316 -48.12 24.52 -6.10
N ARG A 317 -47.43 24.50 -7.25
CA ARG A 317 -47.13 23.27 -8.01
C ARG A 317 -45.77 23.34 -8.61
N ILE A 318 -45.02 22.21 -8.50
CA ILE A 318 -43.78 21.97 -9.24
C ILE A 318 -44.19 21.15 -10.46
N ASP A 319 -44.21 21.78 -11.64
CA ASP A 319 -44.46 21.13 -12.90
C ASP A 319 -43.16 20.66 -13.57
N ALA A 320 -43.25 19.81 -14.58
CA ALA A 320 -42.11 19.26 -15.30
C ALA A 320 -41.22 20.35 -15.93
N GLU A 321 -41.81 21.47 -16.40
CA GLU A 321 -41.06 22.59 -16.98
C GLU A 321 -40.16 23.27 -15.90
N THR A 322 -40.71 23.54 -14.73
CA THR A 322 -39.95 24.10 -13.59
C THR A 322 -38.82 23.16 -13.13
N ALA A 323 -39.14 21.88 -12.97
CA ALA A 323 -38.16 20.87 -12.56
C ALA A 323 -37.04 20.69 -13.60
N GLN A 324 -37.41 20.71 -14.90
CA GLN A 324 -36.45 20.60 -16.00
C GLN A 324 -35.51 21.81 -16.04
N TRP A 325 -36.04 23.03 -15.96
CA TRP A 325 -35.21 24.22 -15.94
C TRP A 325 -34.28 24.24 -14.76
N ALA A 326 -34.77 23.97 -13.55
CA ALA A 326 -33.93 23.90 -12.34
C ALA A 326 -32.83 22.83 -12.45
N ARG A 327 -33.15 21.67 -13.04
CA ARG A 327 -32.21 20.58 -13.30
C ARG A 327 -31.10 20.99 -14.28
N GLU A 328 -31.44 21.66 -15.36
CA GLU A 328 -30.51 22.11 -16.39
C GLU A 328 -29.54 23.15 -15.81
N GLU A 329 -30.03 24.13 -15.06
CA GLU A 329 -29.22 25.14 -14.39
C GLU A 329 -28.30 24.54 -13.31
N ALA A 330 -28.83 23.61 -12.50
CA ALA A 330 -28.02 22.93 -11.49
C ALA A 330 -26.89 22.11 -12.15
N ARG A 331 -27.16 21.39 -13.25
CA ARG A 331 -26.14 20.68 -14.02
C ARG A 331 -25.10 21.61 -14.65
N ALA A 332 -25.52 22.81 -15.07
CA ALA A 332 -24.63 23.82 -15.64
C ALA A 332 -23.57 24.33 -14.65
N THR A 333 -23.80 24.20 -13.35
CA THR A 333 -22.81 24.53 -12.31
C THR A 333 -21.58 23.62 -12.35
N LYS A 334 -21.70 22.42 -12.90
CA LYS A 334 -20.65 21.38 -12.94
C LYS A 334 -20.17 20.93 -11.54
N LEU A 335 -20.98 21.21 -10.52
CA LEU A 335 -20.73 20.71 -9.17
C LEU A 335 -21.10 19.23 -9.07
N PRO A 336 -20.52 18.47 -8.13
CA PRO A 336 -20.96 17.13 -7.80
C PRO A 336 -22.44 17.09 -7.45
N HIS A 337 -23.10 15.93 -7.65
CA HIS A 337 -24.56 15.77 -7.57
C HIS A 337 -25.17 16.35 -6.28
N ASN A 338 -24.67 15.97 -5.09
CA ASN A 338 -25.22 16.43 -3.82
C ASN A 338 -24.99 17.95 -3.60
N ALA A 339 -23.86 18.48 -4.07
CA ALA A 339 -23.60 19.92 -4.00
C ALA A 339 -24.46 20.70 -5.01
N ALA A 340 -24.70 20.17 -6.22
CA ALA A 340 -25.55 20.78 -7.23
C ALA A 340 -27.03 20.80 -6.80
N ARG A 341 -27.45 19.91 -5.89
CA ARG A 341 -28.81 19.92 -5.31
C ARG A 341 -29.14 21.25 -4.65
N VAL A 342 -28.18 21.93 -4.05
CA VAL A 342 -28.42 23.27 -3.44
C VAL A 342 -28.88 24.24 -4.50
N ALA A 343 -28.19 24.31 -5.64
CA ALA A 343 -28.60 25.17 -6.76
C ALA A 343 -29.98 24.78 -7.32
N PHE A 344 -30.27 23.48 -7.42
CA PHE A 344 -31.59 22.99 -7.81
C PHE A 344 -32.69 23.48 -6.85
N THR A 345 -32.48 23.32 -5.54
CA THR A 345 -33.39 23.74 -4.49
C THR A 345 -33.62 25.25 -4.53
N ASP A 346 -32.56 26.04 -4.64
CA ASP A 346 -32.64 27.50 -4.69
C ASP A 346 -33.49 27.99 -5.86
N ILE A 347 -33.33 27.38 -7.04
CA ILE A 347 -34.10 27.74 -8.23
C ILE A 347 -35.57 27.38 -8.06
N VAL A 348 -35.87 26.16 -7.58
CA VAL A 348 -37.26 25.74 -7.33
C VAL A 348 -37.91 26.64 -6.29
N THR A 349 -37.21 26.93 -5.17
CA THR A 349 -37.69 27.85 -4.12
C THR A 349 -37.98 29.23 -4.69
N TRP A 350 -37.06 29.78 -5.48
CA TRP A 350 -37.26 31.07 -6.13
C TRP A 350 -38.49 31.08 -7.02
N VAL A 351 -38.69 30.07 -7.89
CA VAL A 351 -39.86 29.98 -8.79
C VAL A 351 -41.16 29.92 -8.00
N LEU A 352 -41.21 29.08 -6.95
CA LEU A 352 -42.39 28.89 -6.14
C LEU A 352 -42.71 30.17 -5.32
N THR A 353 -41.73 30.83 -4.78
CA THR A 353 -41.88 32.09 -4.07
C THR A 353 -42.43 33.20 -4.97
N GLU A 354 -41.89 33.37 -6.19
CA GLU A 354 -42.41 34.34 -7.13
C GLU A 354 -43.86 34.01 -7.55
N ARG A 355 -44.21 32.73 -7.75
CA ARG A 355 -45.58 32.29 -8.02
C ARG A 355 -46.51 32.55 -6.83
N ALA A 356 -46.06 32.35 -5.59
CA ALA A 356 -46.82 32.62 -4.39
C ALA A 356 -47.10 34.13 -4.25
N ILE A 357 -46.09 34.96 -4.35
CA ILE A 357 -46.17 36.41 -4.29
C ILE A 357 -47.16 36.94 -5.34
N ALA A 358 -47.06 36.41 -6.59
CA ALA A 358 -47.99 36.80 -7.66
C ALA A 358 -49.45 36.42 -7.38
N LYS A 359 -49.72 35.38 -6.58
CA LYS A 359 -51.08 34.98 -6.17
C LYS A 359 -51.55 35.73 -4.94
N ILE A 360 -50.76 35.79 -3.88
CA ILE A 360 -51.12 36.43 -2.58
C ILE A 360 -51.13 37.93 -2.72
N GLY A 361 -50.20 38.55 -3.43
CA GLY A 361 -50.03 39.98 -3.60
C GLY A 361 -51.08 40.65 -4.49
N ARG A 362 -51.96 39.87 -5.13
CA ARG A 362 -52.99 40.43 -6.00
C ARG A 362 -53.96 41.31 -5.19
N GLY A 363 -53.96 42.60 -5.48
CA GLY A 363 -54.92 43.60 -4.96
C GLY A 363 -54.43 44.44 -3.77
N TRP A 364 -53.33 44.08 -3.10
CA TRP A 364 -52.79 44.87 -1.99
C TRP A 364 -51.32 45.23 -2.12
N LEU A 365 -50.50 44.41 -2.83
CA LEU A 365 -49.06 44.65 -2.98
C LEU A 365 -48.81 45.58 -4.19
N THR A 366 -48.23 46.75 -3.97
CA THR A 366 -47.89 47.69 -5.04
C THR A 366 -46.39 47.54 -5.40
N ARG A 367 -46.08 47.78 -6.70
CA ARG A 367 -44.68 47.66 -7.18
C ARG A 367 -43.68 48.60 -6.47
N SER A 368 -44.14 49.61 -5.79
CA SER A 368 -43.36 50.61 -5.08
C SER A 368 -43.03 50.23 -3.63
N ASP A 369 -43.71 49.22 -3.05
CA ASP A 369 -43.52 48.81 -1.67
C ASP A 369 -42.47 47.68 -1.53
N ARG A 370 -41.24 48.06 -1.70
CA ARG A 370 -40.10 47.12 -1.72
C ARG A 370 -39.95 46.34 -0.42
N ASN A 371 -40.16 46.99 0.75
CA ASN A 371 -40.04 46.34 2.03
C ASN A 371 -41.10 45.25 2.25
N ALA A 372 -42.36 45.49 1.81
CA ALA A 372 -43.40 44.49 1.89
C ALA A 372 -43.13 43.27 0.98
N TRP A 373 -42.54 43.50 -0.18
CA TRP A 373 -42.12 42.44 -1.08
C TRP A 373 -40.99 41.59 -0.49
N GLU A 374 -39.96 42.21 0.10
CA GLU A 374 -38.85 41.52 0.74
C GLU A 374 -39.33 40.70 1.93
N LYS A 375 -40.15 41.29 2.79
CA LYS A 375 -40.71 40.61 3.97
C LYS A 375 -41.56 39.38 3.59
N LEU A 376 -42.50 39.55 2.63
CA LEU A 376 -43.33 38.43 2.16
C LEU A 376 -42.49 37.32 1.53
N ARG A 377 -41.41 37.69 0.82
CA ARG A 377 -40.48 36.71 0.23
C ARG A 377 -39.78 35.89 1.31
N ASP A 378 -39.25 36.54 2.34
CA ASP A 378 -38.54 35.87 3.42
C ASP A 378 -39.49 34.94 4.20
N GLU A 379 -40.70 35.38 4.54
CA GLU A 379 -41.72 34.55 5.18
C GLU A 379 -42.08 33.30 4.33
N LEU A 380 -42.21 33.44 3.02
CA LEU A 380 -42.53 32.34 2.12
C LEU A 380 -41.35 31.36 1.98
N ILE A 381 -40.10 31.84 1.98
CA ILE A 381 -38.92 31.00 1.96
C ILE A 381 -38.82 30.18 3.24
N GLU A 382 -39.03 30.77 4.39
CA GLU A 382 -39.08 30.07 5.69
C GLU A 382 -40.19 29.02 5.70
N GLU A 383 -41.41 29.37 5.28
CA GLU A 383 -42.54 28.44 5.22
C GLU A 383 -42.27 27.27 4.26
N LEU A 384 -41.60 27.51 3.11
CA LEU A 384 -41.19 26.46 2.18
C LEU A 384 -40.14 25.55 2.82
N ALA A 385 -39.16 26.12 3.51
CA ALA A 385 -38.08 25.35 4.14
C ALA A 385 -38.60 24.41 5.25
N GLU A 386 -39.68 24.79 5.95
CA GLU A 386 -40.34 23.99 6.99
C GLU A 386 -41.41 23.04 6.43
N ASN A 387 -41.69 23.08 5.12
CA ASN A 387 -42.78 22.32 4.51
C ASN A 387 -42.35 20.90 4.11
N ASP A 388 -42.89 19.87 4.78
CA ASP A 388 -42.59 18.45 4.52
C ASP A 388 -42.91 18.01 3.10
N ALA A 389 -44.00 18.53 2.50
CA ALA A 389 -44.35 18.18 1.13
C ALA A 389 -43.36 18.75 0.11
N PHE A 390 -42.79 19.92 0.40
CA PHE A 390 -41.73 20.51 -0.43
C PHE A 390 -40.44 19.73 -0.30
N THR A 391 -40.03 19.37 0.89
CA THR A 391 -38.85 18.55 1.14
C THR A 391 -38.96 17.18 0.44
N THR A 392 -40.13 16.53 0.59
CA THR A 392 -40.40 15.24 -0.11
C THR A 392 -40.35 15.38 -1.63
N ALA A 393 -40.89 16.46 -2.17
CA ALA A 393 -40.84 16.73 -3.62
C ALA A 393 -39.39 16.93 -4.11
N LEU A 394 -38.55 17.64 -3.34
CA LEU A 394 -37.14 17.80 -3.66
C LEU A 394 -36.39 16.47 -3.62
N ASP A 395 -36.68 15.61 -2.63
CA ASP A 395 -36.08 14.27 -2.51
C ASP A 395 -36.50 13.32 -3.65
N GLU A 396 -37.75 13.46 -4.13
CA GLU A 396 -38.23 12.71 -5.30
C GLU A 396 -37.53 13.15 -6.59
N LEU A 397 -37.36 14.47 -6.79
CA LEU A 397 -36.82 15.04 -8.02
C LEU A 397 -35.29 15.01 -8.08
N TRP A 398 -34.63 15.20 -6.92
CA TRP A 398 -33.17 15.24 -6.81
C TRP A 398 -32.73 14.74 -5.44
N PRO A 399 -32.70 13.41 -5.22
CA PRO A 399 -32.34 12.82 -3.93
C PRO A 399 -30.88 13.09 -3.56
N ILE A 400 -30.59 13.17 -2.26
CA ILE A 400 -29.21 13.02 -1.75
C ILE A 400 -28.84 11.54 -1.91
N LEU A 401 -27.65 11.26 -2.42
CA LEU A 401 -27.20 9.92 -2.72
C LEU A 401 -25.87 9.62 -2.00
N THR A 402 -25.76 8.39 -1.48
CA THR A 402 -24.48 7.83 -1.07
C THR A 402 -23.91 6.91 -2.17
N PRO A 403 -22.58 6.77 -2.24
CA PRO A 403 -21.94 5.85 -3.21
C PRO A 403 -22.46 4.43 -3.10
N GLU A 404 -22.62 3.94 -1.86
CA GLU A 404 -23.04 2.58 -1.55
C GLU A 404 -24.49 2.33 -1.99
N GLU A 405 -25.41 3.24 -1.67
CA GLU A 405 -26.83 3.12 -2.07
C GLU A 405 -27.00 3.20 -3.58
N LEU A 406 -26.24 4.09 -4.23
CA LEU A 406 -26.33 4.22 -5.69
C LEU A 406 -25.79 2.97 -6.39
N LEU A 407 -24.60 2.52 -6.03
CA LEU A 407 -23.97 1.36 -6.67
C LEU A 407 -24.73 0.07 -6.36
N SER A 408 -25.08 -0.18 -5.10
CA SER A 408 -25.89 -1.33 -4.69
C SER A 408 -27.22 -1.37 -5.46
N GLY A 409 -27.93 -0.25 -5.48
CA GLY A 409 -29.20 -0.14 -6.20
C GLY A 409 -29.09 -0.22 -7.72
N LEU A 410 -27.95 0.14 -8.32
CA LEU A 410 -27.66 -0.04 -9.74
C LEU A 410 -27.45 -1.53 -10.05
N LEU A 411 -26.55 -2.19 -9.34
CA LEU A 411 -26.15 -3.57 -9.59
C LEU A 411 -27.25 -4.59 -9.24
N ALA A 412 -28.19 -4.25 -8.35
CA ALA A 412 -29.32 -5.12 -7.96
C ALA A 412 -30.56 -4.95 -8.88
N SER A 413 -30.55 -4.10 -9.90
CA SER A 413 -31.72 -3.86 -10.77
C SER A 413 -31.35 -3.96 -12.25
N PRO A 414 -31.85 -4.98 -12.96
CA PRO A 414 -31.67 -5.09 -14.41
C PRO A 414 -32.19 -3.88 -15.17
N GLU A 415 -33.32 -3.27 -14.71
CA GLU A 415 -33.94 -2.11 -15.34
C GLU A 415 -33.01 -0.87 -15.23
N ARG A 416 -32.38 -0.67 -14.06
CA ARG A 416 -31.43 0.44 -13.86
C ARG A 416 -30.13 0.25 -14.63
N LEU A 417 -29.61 -0.98 -14.70
CA LEU A 417 -28.47 -1.31 -15.53
C LEU A 417 -28.77 -0.99 -17.00
N GLN A 418 -29.94 -1.42 -17.48
CA GLN A 418 -30.38 -1.12 -18.86
C GLN A 418 -30.52 0.40 -19.09
N ALA A 419 -31.12 1.14 -18.15
CA ALA A 419 -31.29 2.59 -18.24
C ALA A 419 -29.94 3.33 -18.25
N ALA A 420 -28.95 2.82 -17.51
CA ALA A 420 -27.59 3.34 -17.48
C ALA A 420 -26.73 2.88 -18.69
N GLY A 421 -27.27 2.05 -19.60
CA GLY A 421 -26.52 1.48 -20.72
C GLY A 421 -25.43 0.50 -20.32
N ALA A 422 -25.56 -0.12 -19.15
CA ALA A 422 -24.62 -1.05 -18.60
C ALA A 422 -24.80 -2.47 -19.17
N ASP A 423 -23.72 -3.24 -19.16
CA ASP A 423 -23.77 -4.66 -19.52
C ASP A 423 -24.59 -5.43 -18.47
N PRO A 424 -25.57 -6.27 -18.90
CA PRO A 424 -26.36 -7.10 -18.00
C PRO A 424 -25.55 -8.03 -17.10
N ALA A 425 -24.33 -8.41 -17.48
CA ALA A 425 -23.43 -9.24 -16.68
C ALA A 425 -23.05 -8.59 -15.34
N LEU A 426 -23.22 -7.26 -15.19
CA LEU A 426 -23.00 -6.55 -13.93
C LEU A 426 -24.08 -6.82 -12.87
N PHE A 427 -25.22 -7.43 -13.26
CA PHE A 427 -26.31 -7.75 -12.33
C PHE A 427 -25.87 -8.75 -11.26
N ARG A 428 -26.28 -8.46 -10.02
CA ARG A 428 -26.15 -9.39 -8.87
C ARG A 428 -27.38 -9.29 -7.95
N GLU A 429 -27.79 -10.42 -7.35
CA GLU A 429 -28.97 -10.47 -6.48
C GLU A 429 -28.81 -9.64 -5.19
N VAL A 430 -27.60 -9.64 -4.63
CA VAL A 430 -27.27 -8.92 -3.39
C VAL A 430 -26.39 -7.74 -3.75
N GLY A 431 -27.02 -6.57 -3.89
CA GLY A 431 -26.35 -5.36 -4.40
C GLY A 431 -25.18 -4.85 -3.56
N ASP A 432 -25.17 -5.12 -2.26
CA ASP A 432 -24.13 -4.71 -1.29
C ASP A 432 -23.12 -5.81 -0.96
N ALA A 433 -23.12 -6.92 -1.69
CA ALA A 433 -22.05 -7.92 -1.61
C ALA A 433 -20.79 -7.38 -2.31
N TRP A 434 -20.03 -6.54 -1.60
CA TRP A 434 -18.90 -5.80 -2.17
C TRP A 434 -17.75 -6.70 -2.60
N THR A 435 -17.19 -6.39 -3.77
CA THR A 435 -16.02 -7.03 -4.35
C THR A 435 -14.83 -6.04 -4.42
N VAL A 436 -13.62 -6.54 -4.64
CA VAL A 436 -12.44 -5.67 -4.85
C VAL A 436 -12.65 -4.72 -6.03
N SER A 437 -13.32 -5.17 -7.10
CA SER A 437 -13.59 -4.35 -8.29
C SER A 437 -14.62 -3.25 -8.06
N ASP A 438 -15.43 -3.32 -6.99
CA ASP A 438 -16.36 -2.24 -6.62
C ASP A 438 -15.66 -1.07 -5.93
N VAL A 439 -14.51 -1.29 -5.28
CA VAL A 439 -13.79 -0.27 -4.51
C VAL A 439 -13.45 0.97 -5.34
N PRO A 440 -12.87 0.84 -6.55
CA PRO A 440 -12.61 2.00 -7.41
C PRO A 440 -13.88 2.71 -7.87
N LEU A 441 -15.00 1.99 -8.02
CA LEU A 441 -16.29 2.57 -8.42
C LEU A 441 -16.89 3.39 -7.29
N LEU A 442 -16.82 2.90 -6.05
CA LEU A 442 -17.27 3.64 -4.86
C LEU A 442 -16.42 4.89 -4.62
N ASP A 443 -15.11 4.81 -4.82
CA ASP A 443 -14.21 5.95 -4.73
C ASP A 443 -14.55 7.00 -5.81
N GLU A 444 -14.83 6.59 -7.05
CA GLU A 444 -15.26 7.50 -8.12
C GLU A 444 -16.62 8.11 -7.83
N LEU A 445 -17.59 7.31 -7.37
CA LEU A 445 -18.92 7.80 -7.01
C LEU A 445 -18.86 8.84 -5.89
N THR A 446 -17.97 8.69 -4.93
CA THR A 446 -17.79 9.70 -3.88
C THR A 446 -17.40 11.06 -4.46
N ASP A 447 -16.54 11.08 -5.50
CA ASP A 447 -16.18 12.33 -6.17
C ASP A 447 -17.32 12.89 -7.02
N LEU A 448 -18.04 12.01 -7.73
CA LEU A 448 -19.16 12.41 -8.61
C LEU A 448 -20.37 12.90 -7.79
N LEU A 449 -20.63 12.30 -6.65
CA LEU A 449 -21.73 12.68 -5.77
C LEU A 449 -21.35 13.90 -4.90
N GLY A 450 -20.12 13.95 -4.45
CA GLY A 450 -19.64 14.98 -3.52
C GLY A 450 -20.15 14.79 -2.09
N ILE A 451 -19.58 15.53 -1.17
CA ILE A 451 -19.99 15.52 0.24
C ILE A 451 -21.33 16.28 0.37
N ASP A 452 -22.30 15.66 1.02
CA ASP A 452 -23.47 16.39 1.51
C ASP A 452 -23.05 17.31 2.66
N LYS A 453 -22.93 18.62 2.35
CA LYS A 453 -22.50 19.61 3.34
C LYS A 453 -23.45 19.71 4.54
N VAL A 454 -24.73 19.48 4.33
CA VAL A 454 -25.74 19.60 5.41
C VAL A 454 -25.62 18.42 6.37
N SER A 455 -25.49 17.20 5.85
CA SER A 455 -25.28 16.00 6.68
C SER A 455 -23.91 16.01 7.35
N SER A 456 -22.86 16.45 6.64
CA SER A 456 -21.51 16.58 7.21
C SER A 456 -21.45 17.63 8.33
N GLU A 457 -22.13 18.75 8.15
CA GLU A 457 -22.16 19.81 9.18
C GLU A 457 -23.01 19.42 10.38
N ARG A 458 -24.12 18.70 10.17
CA ARG A 458 -24.90 18.10 11.27
C ARG A 458 -24.12 17.02 12.00
N ALA A 459 -23.44 16.12 11.30
CA ALA A 459 -22.59 15.10 11.90
C ALA A 459 -21.44 15.73 12.70
N ARG A 460 -20.83 16.79 12.18
CA ARG A 460 -19.79 17.57 12.88
C ARG A 460 -20.34 18.24 14.14
N LEU A 461 -21.49 18.90 14.08
CA LEU A 461 -22.14 19.54 15.22
C LEU A 461 -22.55 18.50 16.27
N GLN A 462 -23.05 17.34 15.87
CA GLN A 462 -23.33 16.23 16.78
C GLN A 462 -22.07 15.70 17.45
N ALA A 463 -21.00 15.45 16.70
CA ALA A 463 -19.72 15.03 17.27
C ALA A 463 -19.13 16.07 18.23
N GLU A 464 -19.21 17.36 17.88
CA GLU A 464 -18.82 18.47 18.78
C GLU A 464 -19.69 18.53 20.05
N GLN A 465 -20.96 18.18 19.94
CA GLN A 465 -21.88 18.15 21.08
C GLN A 465 -21.61 16.92 21.96
N GLU A 466 -21.42 15.75 21.39
CA GLU A 466 -21.04 14.52 22.10
C GLU A 466 -19.72 14.73 22.86
N GLN A 467 -18.72 15.33 22.21
CA GLN A 467 -17.45 15.67 22.85
C GLN A 467 -17.61 16.64 24.02
N ARG A 468 -18.49 17.67 23.89
CA ARG A 468 -18.78 18.60 25.00
C ARG A 468 -19.48 17.90 26.16
N GLU A 469 -20.38 16.96 25.88
CA GLU A 469 -21.07 16.16 26.89
C GLU A 469 -20.09 15.18 27.58
N GLU A 470 -19.18 14.54 26.86
CA GLU A 470 -18.13 13.71 27.42
C GLU A 470 -17.13 14.51 28.27
N ALA A 471 -16.72 15.69 27.80
CA ALA A 471 -15.86 16.60 28.56
C ALA A 471 -16.56 17.14 29.84
N ALA A 472 -17.83 17.45 29.75
CA ALA A 472 -18.63 17.88 30.93
C ALA A 472 -18.82 16.73 31.92
N TYR A 473 -19.02 15.51 31.42
CA TYR A 473 -19.07 14.29 32.25
C TYR A 473 -17.73 14.03 32.96
N ALA A 474 -16.61 14.10 32.21
CA ALA A 474 -15.29 13.96 32.78
C ALA A 474 -14.96 15.02 33.83
N ALA A 475 -15.33 16.28 33.57
CA ALA A 475 -15.22 17.38 34.55
C ALA A 475 -16.07 17.13 35.81
N GLY A 476 -17.29 16.62 35.64
CA GLY A 476 -18.17 16.27 36.76
C GLY A 476 -17.66 15.10 37.61
N VAL A 477 -17.00 14.11 36.99
CA VAL A 477 -16.32 13.00 37.68
C VAL A 477 -15.10 13.50 38.46
N LEU A 478 -14.32 14.42 37.87
CA LEU A 478 -13.18 15.07 38.54
C LEU A 478 -13.63 15.90 39.75
N ASP A 479 -14.70 16.67 39.62
CA ASP A 479 -15.28 17.49 40.72
C ASP A 479 -15.81 16.61 41.87
N LEU A 480 -16.37 15.44 41.57
CA LEU A 480 -16.78 14.43 42.53
C LEU A 480 -15.58 13.72 43.22
N MET A 481 -14.47 13.56 42.53
CA MET A 481 -13.23 13.00 43.11
C MET A 481 -12.56 14.01 44.02
N VAL A 482 -12.48 15.27 43.62
CA VAL A 482 -11.93 16.38 44.41
C VAL A 482 -12.76 16.63 45.69
N SER A 483 -14.07 16.61 45.58
CA SER A 483 -14.99 16.75 46.77
C SER A 483 -14.84 15.60 47.78
N ARG A 484 -14.21 14.50 47.41
CA ARG A 484 -13.94 13.32 48.24
C ARG A 484 -12.56 13.37 48.93
N GLU A 485 -11.59 14.11 48.34
CA GLU A 485 -10.24 14.32 48.90
C GLU A 485 -10.18 15.47 49.91
N ASP A 486 -11.08 16.45 49.86
CA ASP A 486 -11.22 17.54 50.86
C ASP A 486 -11.59 17.07 52.29
N LEU A 487 -11.75 15.76 52.49
CA LEU A 487 -12.03 15.14 53.78
C LEU A 487 -10.81 14.51 54.47
N MET A 488 -9.62 14.64 53.88
CA MET A 488 -8.35 14.17 54.47
C MET A 488 -7.31 15.30 54.47
N ASP A 489 -7.22 16.00 55.61
CA ASP A 489 -6.15 16.94 55.95
C ASP A 489 -4.76 16.29 55.83
N ASP A 490 -3.94 16.81 54.91
CA ASP A 490 -2.48 16.86 55.10
C ASP A 490 -1.86 17.98 54.24
N GLU A 491 -1.34 18.99 54.94
CA GLU A 491 -0.58 20.11 54.39
C GLU A 491 0.72 19.61 53.77
N ASP A 492 0.92 19.76 52.49
CA ASP A 492 2.18 19.70 51.68
C ASP A 492 2.13 18.83 50.42
N GLN A 493 0.99 18.63 49.81
CA GLN A 493 0.95 18.12 48.42
C GLN A 493 0.46 19.23 47.47
N LEU A 494 1.30 19.65 46.52
CA LEU A 494 0.91 20.40 45.35
C LEU A 494 -0.24 19.62 44.69
N LEU A 495 -1.46 20.12 44.87
CA LEU A 495 -2.65 19.51 44.33
C LEU A 495 -2.55 19.49 42.80
N ALA A 496 -2.84 18.34 42.20
CA ALA A 496 -3.00 18.20 40.75
C ALA A 496 -3.96 19.28 40.14
N GLN A 497 -4.69 19.94 40.97
CA GLN A 497 -5.57 21.10 40.68
C GLN A 497 -4.83 22.34 40.16
N ASP A 498 -3.60 22.61 40.64
CA ASP A 498 -2.79 23.76 40.18
C ASP A 498 -2.19 23.52 38.78
N LEU A 499 -2.29 22.31 38.27
CA LEU A 499 -1.80 21.90 36.93
C LEU A 499 -2.91 21.82 35.87
N LEU A 500 -4.18 21.96 36.25
CA LEU A 500 -5.30 21.71 35.36
C LEU A 500 -6.36 22.83 35.43
N TYR A 501 -6.04 24.01 34.87
CA TYR A 501 -7.10 24.95 34.52
C TYR A 501 -7.98 24.33 33.44
N GLY A 502 -9.30 24.27 33.63
CA GLY A 502 -10.27 23.63 32.75
C GLY A 502 -10.25 24.15 31.29
N GLU A 503 -9.80 25.40 31.06
CA GLU A 503 -9.59 25.98 29.75
C GLU A 503 -8.34 25.37 29.06
N ASP A 504 -7.25 25.11 29.79
CA ASP A 504 -6.05 24.42 29.29
C ASP A 504 -6.33 22.94 28.95
N LEU A 505 -7.28 22.31 29.67
CA LEU A 505 -7.74 20.96 29.33
C LEU A 505 -8.59 20.99 28.04
N ALA A 506 -9.52 21.94 27.93
CA ALA A 506 -10.35 22.07 26.72
C ALA A 506 -9.50 22.41 25.48
N GLU A 507 -8.46 23.26 25.61
CA GLU A 507 -7.49 23.50 24.52
C GLU A 507 -6.57 22.28 24.24
N ARG A 508 -6.32 21.43 25.22
CA ARG A 508 -5.58 20.15 25.03
C ARG A 508 -6.44 19.07 24.39
N PHE A 509 -7.76 19.11 24.58
CA PHE A 509 -8.74 18.22 23.91
C PHE A 509 -9.22 18.75 22.55
N VAL A 510 -8.85 19.95 22.12
CA VAL A 510 -8.94 20.31 20.68
C VAL A 510 -7.95 19.43 19.94
N GLU A 511 -8.50 18.37 19.39
CA GLU A 511 -7.92 17.27 18.67
C GLU A 511 -6.62 17.61 17.94
N ARG A 512 -5.51 17.28 18.58
CA ARG A 512 -4.36 16.85 17.81
C ARG A 512 -4.54 15.36 17.59
N ASP A 513 -4.78 14.99 16.37
CA ASP A 513 -4.85 13.61 15.97
C ASP A 513 -3.53 12.91 16.39
N THR A 514 -3.57 12.20 17.53
CA THR A 514 -2.43 11.51 18.11
C THR A 514 -2.15 10.18 17.42
N ARG A 515 -3.03 9.77 16.49
CA ARG A 515 -2.87 8.55 15.70
C ARG A 515 -1.58 8.61 14.88
N GLU A 516 -0.97 7.47 14.67
CA GLU A 516 0.16 7.36 13.75
C GLU A 516 -0.25 7.76 12.32
N LEU A 517 0.73 8.19 11.51
CA LEU A 517 0.47 8.61 10.12
C LEU A 517 -0.25 7.51 9.32
N SER A 518 0.08 6.26 9.58
CA SER A 518 -0.54 5.09 8.97
C SER A 518 -2.03 4.96 9.32
N GLU A 519 -2.39 5.19 10.59
CA GLU A 519 -3.77 5.13 11.08
C GLU A 519 -4.61 6.31 10.53
N ARG A 520 -4.01 7.50 10.47
CA ARG A 520 -4.66 8.69 9.89
C ARG A 520 -4.91 8.50 8.40
N ALA A 521 -3.90 8.09 7.67
CA ALA A 521 -3.97 7.87 6.24
C ALA A 521 -4.96 6.74 5.87
N ALA A 522 -5.10 5.73 6.73
CA ALA A 522 -6.08 4.66 6.55
C ALA A 522 -7.53 5.10 6.87
N ALA A 523 -7.70 6.09 7.74
CA ALA A 523 -9.01 6.61 8.14
C ALA A 523 -9.54 7.72 7.20
N GLU A 524 -8.66 8.43 6.50
CA GLU A 524 -9.02 9.56 5.65
C GLU A 524 -8.99 9.17 4.16
N ARG A 525 -10.18 9.08 3.54
CA ARG A 525 -10.29 8.78 2.10
C ARG A 525 -9.49 9.74 1.23
N ASP A 526 -9.53 11.03 1.53
CA ASP A 526 -8.90 12.07 0.70
C ASP A 526 -7.40 12.26 1.01
N TRP A 527 -6.83 11.36 1.82
CA TRP A 527 -5.40 11.39 2.11
C TRP A 527 -4.57 11.24 0.83
N THR A 528 -3.60 12.14 0.64
CA THR A 528 -2.69 12.11 -0.49
C THR A 528 -1.29 11.71 -0.06
N TYR A 529 -0.70 10.78 -0.81
CA TYR A 529 0.65 10.29 -0.56
C TYR A 529 1.70 11.04 -1.39
N ARG A 530 2.90 11.16 -0.84
CA ARG A 530 4.02 11.75 -1.57
C ARG A 530 4.59 10.82 -2.62
N HIS A 531 4.58 9.54 -2.34
CA HIS A 531 5.07 8.48 -3.22
C HIS A 531 4.20 7.23 -3.06
N ILE A 532 3.93 6.54 -4.16
CA ILE A 532 3.21 5.27 -4.14
C ILE A 532 4.08 4.21 -4.79
N VAL A 533 4.21 3.07 -4.10
CA VAL A 533 4.77 1.84 -4.65
C VAL A 533 3.63 0.91 -4.98
N VAL A 534 3.64 0.37 -6.18
CA VAL A 534 2.65 -0.62 -6.62
C VAL A 534 3.39 -1.90 -6.97
N ASP A 535 3.20 -2.92 -6.16
CA ASP A 535 3.74 -4.25 -6.47
C ASP A 535 2.68 -5.10 -7.19
N GLU A 536 3.13 -6.01 -8.03
CA GLU A 536 2.29 -6.80 -8.94
C GLU A 536 1.36 -5.93 -9.79
N ALA A 537 1.87 -4.78 -10.21
CA ALA A 537 1.12 -3.71 -10.87
C ALA A 537 0.41 -4.13 -12.17
N GLN A 538 0.83 -5.24 -12.80
CA GLN A 538 0.15 -5.82 -13.96
C GLN A 538 -1.26 -6.36 -13.63
N GLU A 539 -1.60 -6.53 -12.35
CA GLU A 539 -2.92 -6.97 -11.92
C GLU A 539 -3.95 -5.84 -11.86
N LEU A 540 -3.50 -4.59 -11.76
CA LEU A 540 -4.36 -3.43 -11.56
C LEU A 540 -5.14 -3.07 -12.81
N SER A 541 -6.42 -2.75 -12.62
CA SER A 541 -7.33 -2.24 -13.65
C SER A 541 -7.08 -0.76 -13.96
N GLU A 542 -7.65 -0.26 -15.05
CA GLU A 542 -7.63 1.17 -15.39
C GLU A 542 -8.30 2.02 -14.29
N MET A 543 -9.35 1.50 -13.65
CA MET A 543 -10.03 2.16 -12.54
C MET A 543 -9.18 2.20 -11.27
N ASP A 544 -8.43 1.13 -10.94
CA ASP A 544 -7.48 1.16 -9.82
C ASP A 544 -6.41 2.24 -10.03
N TRP A 545 -5.85 2.30 -11.23
CA TRP A 545 -4.88 3.34 -11.58
C TRP A 545 -5.45 4.74 -11.44
N ARG A 546 -6.72 4.94 -11.79
CA ARG A 546 -7.39 6.22 -11.65
C ARG A 546 -7.44 6.67 -10.19
N VAL A 547 -7.80 5.78 -9.27
CA VAL A 547 -7.80 6.04 -7.82
C VAL A 547 -6.40 6.37 -7.32
N LEU A 548 -5.41 5.52 -7.63
CA LEU A 548 -4.04 5.72 -7.18
C LEU A 548 -3.43 7.03 -7.70
N MET A 549 -3.75 7.39 -8.93
CA MET A 549 -3.30 8.66 -9.51
C MET A 549 -3.92 9.87 -8.81
N ARG A 550 -5.16 9.81 -8.32
CA ARG A 550 -5.74 10.86 -7.46
C ARG A 550 -5.02 10.96 -6.12
N ARG A 551 -4.72 9.84 -5.51
CA ARG A 551 -4.04 9.76 -4.22
C ARG A 551 -2.57 10.17 -4.24
N CYS A 552 -1.95 10.34 -5.41
CA CYS A 552 -0.60 10.87 -5.57
C CYS A 552 -0.56 12.03 -6.57
N PRO A 553 -0.95 13.25 -6.18
CA PRO A 553 -0.91 14.43 -7.06
C PRO A 553 0.49 14.72 -7.60
N ALA A 554 1.53 14.36 -6.86
CA ALA A 554 2.92 14.47 -7.26
C ALA A 554 3.31 13.56 -8.43
N ARG A 555 2.48 12.56 -8.77
CA ARG A 555 2.76 11.54 -9.80
C ARG A 555 4.09 10.81 -9.57
N SER A 556 4.47 10.62 -8.32
CA SER A 556 5.70 9.94 -7.93
C SER A 556 5.38 8.48 -7.61
N PHE A 557 5.76 7.57 -8.49
CA PHE A 557 5.46 6.15 -8.38
C PHE A 557 6.69 5.28 -8.60
N THR A 558 6.76 4.18 -7.86
CA THR A 558 7.59 3.02 -8.20
C THR A 558 6.65 1.86 -8.53
N VAL A 559 6.55 1.54 -9.81
CA VAL A 559 5.67 0.51 -10.35
C VAL A 559 6.48 -0.75 -10.57
N VAL A 560 6.09 -1.82 -9.93
CA VAL A 560 6.80 -3.10 -9.99
C VAL A 560 5.86 -4.15 -10.58
N GLY A 561 6.32 -4.88 -11.58
CA GLY A 561 5.47 -5.89 -12.20
C GLY A 561 6.18 -6.83 -13.17
N ASP A 562 5.38 -7.76 -13.65
CA ASP A 562 5.75 -8.72 -14.70
C ASP A 562 4.53 -8.98 -15.58
N LEU A 563 4.50 -8.41 -16.77
CA LEU A 563 3.36 -8.55 -17.68
C LEU A 563 3.08 -10.01 -18.06
N ALA A 564 4.09 -10.88 -18.05
CA ALA A 564 3.93 -12.32 -18.29
C ALA A 564 3.20 -13.05 -17.16
N GLN A 565 3.23 -12.53 -15.94
CA GLN A 565 2.52 -13.08 -14.78
C GLN A 565 1.11 -12.51 -14.60
N ARG A 566 0.60 -11.72 -15.54
CA ARG A 566 -0.72 -11.09 -15.44
C ARG A 566 -1.84 -12.14 -15.44
N ARG A 567 -2.71 -12.08 -14.43
CA ARG A 567 -3.88 -12.95 -14.27
C ARG A 567 -5.21 -12.19 -14.36
N SER A 568 -5.27 -10.98 -13.81
CA SER A 568 -6.50 -10.17 -13.81
C SER A 568 -7.03 -9.94 -15.22
N ALA A 569 -8.33 -10.14 -15.40
CA ALA A 569 -9.00 -9.87 -16.66
C ALA A 569 -8.97 -8.39 -17.03
N ALA A 570 -8.94 -7.50 -16.02
CA ALA A 570 -8.82 -6.06 -16.16
C ALA A 570 -7.37 -5.56 -16.12
N GLY A 571 -6.39 -6.44 -15.85
CA GLY A 571 -5.00 -6.06 -15.65
C GLY A 571 -4.30 -5.48 -16.88
N ALA A 572 -3.17 -4.85 -16.65
CA ALA A 572 -2.37 -4.15 -17.66
C ALA A 572 -1.90 -5.09 -18.79
N THR A 573 -2.07 -4.66 -20.03
CA THR A 573 -1.51 -5.33 -21.21
C THR A 573 -0.18 -4.73 -21.66
N SER A 574 0.04 -3.46 -21.36
CA SER A 574 1.30 -2.76 -21.51
C SER A 574 1.37 -1.59 -20.55
N TRP A 575 2.57 -1.23 -20.14
CA TRP A 575 2.78 -0.06 -19.26
C TRP A 575 2.41 1.26 -19.94
N ASP A 576 2.65 1.38 -21.24
CA ASP A 576 2.30 2.60 -22.00
C ASP A 576 0.79 2.83 -21.99
N THR A 577 -0.02 1.80 -22.24
CA THR A 577 -1.48 1.91 -22.24
C THR A 577 -2.01 2.41 -20.91
N VAL A 578 -1.47 1.92 -19.80
CA VAL A 578 -1.94 2.25 -18.45
C VAL A 578 -1.47 3.64 -18.02
N LEU A 579 -0.22 4.00 -18.32
CA LEU A 579 0.40 5.23 -17.79
C LEU A 579 0.16 6.45 -18.69
N LYS A 580 -0.03 6.26 -20.00
CA LYS A 580 -0.20 7.34 -20.97
C LYS A 580 -1.32 8.35 -20.66
N PRO A 581 -2.49 7.94 -20.13
CA PRO A 581 -3.53 8.90 -19.77
C PRO A 581 -3.11 9.89 -18.68
N TYR A 582 -2.18 9.52 -17.82
CA TYR A 582 -1.79 10.28 -16.61
C TYR A 582 -0.43 10.95 -16.72
N VAL A 583 0.54 10.29 -17.36
CA VAL A 583 1.95 10.75 -17.42
C VAL A 583 2.55 10.54 -18.83
N PRO A 584 1.98 11.16 -19.87
CA PRO A 584 2.39 10.90 -21.24
C PRO A 584 3.89 11.21 -21.44
N GLY A 585 4.67 10.19 -21.80
CA GLY A 585 6.11 10.30 -22.09
C GLY A 585 6.99 10.72 -20.90
N ARG A 586 6.47 10.68 -19.66
CA ARG A 586 7.20 11.06 -18.45
C ARG A 586 7.31 9.92 -17.46
N TRP A 587 7.63 8.72 -17.94
CA TRP A 587 7.92 7.57 -17.12
C TRP A 587 9.21 6.89 -17.57
N PHE A 588 9.89 6.28 -16.64
CA PHE A 588 11.14 5.58 -16.86
C PHE A 588 10.92 4.08 -16.75
N TYR A 589 11.60 3.32 -17.59
CA TYR A 589 11.57 1.87 -17.60
C TYR A 589 12.93 1.29 -17.25
N ARG A 590 12.94 0.29 -16.39
CA ARG A 590 14.10 -0.53 -16.05
C ARG A 590 13.70 -1.99 -16.00
N ALA A 591 14.48 -2.83 -16.63
CA ALA A 591 14.32 -4.28 -16.56
C ALA A 591 15.37 -4.87 -15.62
N LEU A 592 14.95 -5.86 -14.82
CA LEU A 592 15.83 -6.72 -14.05
C LEU A 592 15.93 -8.05 -14.79
N SER A 593 17.14 -8.36 -15.29
CA SER A 593 17.40 -9.50 -16.16
C SER A 593 17.94 -10.73 -15.43
N VAL A 594 18.46 -10.55 -14.21
CA VAL A 594 19.14 -11.59 -13.44
C VAL A 594 18.22 -12.16 -12.36
N ASN A 595 18.02 -13.48 -12.39
CA ASN A 595 17.29 -14.22 -11.38
C ASN A 595 18.24 -14.81 -10.34
N TYR A 596 18.12 -14.34 -9.13
CA TYR A 596 18.95 -14.76 -7.98
C TYR A 596 18.28 -15.86 -7.14
N ARG A 597 16.98 -16.08 -7.30
CA ARG A 597 16.18 -16.91 -6.41
C ARG A 597 15.90 -18.31 -6.94
N THR A 598 15.32 -18.37 -8.12
CA THR A 598 14.88 -19.65 -8.71
C THR A 598 16.07 -20.36 -9.35
N PRO A 599 16.37 -21.62 -8.97
CA PRO A 599 17.46 -22.38 -9.57
C PRO A 599 17.31 -22.54 -11.08
N ALA A 600 18.43 -22.61 -11.78
CA ALA A 600 18.48 -22.78 -13.24
C ALA A 600 17.69 -24.02 -13.71
N GLU A 601 17.71 -25.10 -12.91
CA GLU A 601 17.01 -26.34 -13.21
C GLU A 601 15.48 -26.15 -13.21
N ILE A 602 14.96 -25.34 -12.30
CA ILE A 602 13.53 -25.02 -12.22
C ILE A 602 13.17 -23.98 -13.27
N MET A 603 14.02 -22.97 -13.45
CA MET A 603 13.78 -21.91 -14.43
C MET A 603 13.77 -22.46 -15.86
N ALA A 604 14.55 -23.49 -16.17
CA ALA A 604 14.52 -24.14 -17.49
C ALA A 604 13.14 -24.74 -17.84
N ILE A 605 12.45 -25.32 -16.85
CA ILE A 605 11.07 -25.82 -17.00
C ILE A 605 10.08 -24.66 -17.18
N ALA A 606 10.20 -23.62 -16.35
CA ALA A 606 9.35 -22.44 -16.43
C ALA A 606 9.55 -21.67 -17.75
N ALA A 607 10.78 -21.56 -18.23
CA ALA A 607 11.11 -20.92 -19.51
C ALA A 607 10.53 -21.66 -20.71
N ALA A 608 10.51 -23.01 -20.69
CA ALA A 608 9.86 -23.80 -21.72
C ALA A 608 8.35 -23.52 -21.80
N LEU A 609 7.68 -23.38 -20.67
CA LEU A 609 6.26 -22.97 -20.62
C LEU A 609 6.09 -21.53 -21.12
N LEU A 610 6.93 -20.58 -20.69
CA LEU A 610 6.89 -19.19 -21.10
C LEU A 610 7.02 -19.03 -22.62
N ALA A 611 7.90 -19.80 -23.26
CA ALA A 611 8.11 -19.79 -24.71
C ALA A 611 6.85 -20.20 -25.51
N GLU A 612 5.95 -20.99 -24.92
CA GLU A 612 4.70 -21.38 -25.58
C GLU A 612 3.62 -20.28 -25.53
N TYR A 613 3.44 -19.63 -24.37
CA TYR A 613 2.31 -18.69 -24.20
C TYR A 613 2.69 -17.20 -24.28
N ALA A 614 3.96 -16.86 -24.09
CA ALA A 614 4.46 -15.48 -24.15
C ALA A 614 5.84 -15.42 -24.84
N PRO A 615 5.94 -15.81 -26.12
CA PRO A 615 7.24 -15.97 -26.83
C PRO A 615 8.02 -14.66 -27.01
N ALA A 616 7.39 -13.51 -26.77
CA ALA A 616 8.05 -12.20 -26.82
C ALA A 616 8.77 -11.83 -25.51
N VAL A 617 8.56 -12.61 -24.44
CA VAL A 617 9.15 -12.37 -23.12
C VAL A 617 10.40 -13.24 -22.96
N GLU A 618 11.53 -12.60 -22.73
CA GLU A 618 12.77 -13.30 -22.42
C GLU A 618 12.77 -13.73 -20.94
N PRO A 619 13.00 -15.03 -20.64
CA PRO A 619 13.13 -15.46 -19.26
C PRO A 619 14.40 -14.88 -18.62
N PRO A 620 14.39 -14.58 -17.32
CA PRO A 620 15.58 -14.06 -16.64
C PRO A 620 16.66 -15.14 -16.52
N GLU A 621 17.93 -14.72 -16.59
CA GLU A 621 19.07 -15.61 -16.45
C GLU A 621 19.29 -15.98 -14.98
N SER A 622 19.28 -17.28 -14.67
CA SER A 622 19.51 -17.76 -13.30
C SER A 622 21.00 -17.90 -13.01
N VAL A 623 21.49 -17.23 -12.00
CA VAL A 623 22.87 -17.35 -11.49
C VAL A 623 23.06 -18.54 -10.55
N ARG A 624 21.96 -19.16 -10.11
CA ARG A 624 21.96 -20.22 -9.12
C ARG A 624 21.63 -21.57 -9.76
N ALA A 625 22.44 -22.60 -9.43
CA ALA A 625 22.14 -23.99 -9.67
C ALA A 625 22.11 -24.74 -8.32
N CYS A 626 21.10 -25.56 -8.08
CA CYS A 626 20.98 -26.32 -6.84
C CYS A 626 21.38 -27.80 -7.00
N GLY A 627 21.61 -28.25 -8.23
CA GLY A 627 21.94 -29.64 -8.55
C GLY A 627 20.78 -30.63 -8.33
N VAL A 628 19.59 -30.14 -7.95
CA VAL A 628 18.39 -30.95 -7.74
C VAL A 628 17.47 -30.76 -8.92
N LYS A 629 17.31 -31.84 -9.70
CA LYS A 629 16.42 -31.80 -10.87
C LYS A 629 14.96 -31.79 -10.44
N PRO A 630 14.14 -30.94 -11.05
CA PRO A 630 12.70 -31.02 -10.94
C PRO A 630 12.16 -32.36 -11.43
N TRP A 631 11.19 -32.92 -10.76
CA TRP A 631 10.69 -34.25 -11.04
C TRP A 631 9.17 -34.29 -11.24
N SER A 632 8.69 -35.32 -11.93
CA SER A 632 7.28 -35.61 -12.08
C SER A 632 6.97 -37.06 -11.71
N ARG A 633 5.77 -37.31 -11.21
CA ARG A 633 5.25 -38.63 -10.92
C ARG A 633 3.79 -38.71 -11.37
N ARG A 634 3.48 -39.73 -12.14
CA ARG A 634 2.11 -40.05 -12.51
C ARG A 634 1.45 -40.82 -11.37
N VAL A 635 0.23 -40.40 -10.96
CA VAL A 635 -0.53 -41.03 -9.89
C VAL A 635 -1.96 -41.30 -10.34
N SER A 636 -2.58 -42.31 -9.78
CA SER A 636 -4.01 -42.55 -9.91
C SER A 636 -4.80 -41.73 -8.87
N ASP A 637 -6.13 -41.65 -9.00
CA ASP A 637 -6.98 -40.96 -8.03
C ASP A 637 -6.83 -41.53 -6.61
N ASP A 638 -6.67 -42.84 -6.49
CA ASP A 638 -6.51 -43.52 -5.19
C ASP A 638 -5.13 -43.30 -4.56
N GLU A 639 -4.09 -43.03 -5.38
CA GLU A 639 -2.72 -42.81 -4.92
C GLU A 639 -2.44 -41.36 -4.58
N LEU A 640 -3.22 -40.40 -5.09
CA LEU A 640 -2.95 -38.96 -4.95
C LEU A 640 -2.79 -38.55 -3.48
N SER A 641 -3.75 -38.89 -2.63
CA SER A 641 -3.70 -38.55 -1.20
C SER A 641 -2.48 -39.13 -0.50
N SER A 642 -2.09 -40.36 -0.84
CA SER A 642 -0.88 -40.99 -0.28
C SER A 642 0.40 -40.33 -0.73
N ALA A 643 0.48 -39.91 -2.00
CA ALA A 643 1.62 -39.20 -2.55
C ALA A 643 1.76 -37.80 -1.96
N LEU A 644 0.65 -37.11 -1.69
CA LEU A 644 0.63 -35.82 -1.00
C LEU A 644 1.14 -35.96 0.45
N ASP A 645 0.63 -36.94 1.18
CA ASP A 645 1.08 -37.23 2.55
C ASP A 645 2.56 -37.62 2.62
N GLU A 646 3.07 -38.32 1.60
CA GLU A 646 4.49 -38.65 1.47
C GLU A 646 5.33 -37.39 1.33
N PHE A 647 4.96 -36.50 0.41
CA PHE A 647 5.65 -35.22 0.21
C PHE A 647 5.66 -34.38 1.48
N VAL A 648 4.51 -34.18 2.12
CA VAL A 648 4.39 -33.36 3.34
C VAL A 648 5.24 -33.96 4.46
N ARG A 649 5.25 -35.27 4.63
CA ARG A 649 6.09 -35.93 5.65
C ARG A 649 7.57 -35.84 5.36
N ASP A 650 7.97 -35.91 4.10
CA ASP A 650 9.37 -35.85 3.71
C ASP A 650 9.92 -34.42 3.87
N GLU A 651 9.13 -33.42 3.50
CA GLU A 651 9.52 -32.02 3.68
C GLU A 651 9.48 -31.58 5.16
N ALA A 652 8.56 -32.13 5.97
CA ALA A 652 8.52 -31.83 7.42
C ALA A 652 9.79 -32.31 8.18
N ARG A 653 10.58 -33.23 7.60
CA ARG A 653 11.86 -33.66 8.16
C ARG A 653 13.03 -32.75 7.79
N ARG A 654 12.80 -31.81 6.88
CA ARG A 654 13.80 -30.86 6.37
C ARG A 654 13.55 -29.48 6.95
N GLU A 655 14.61 -28.69 7.05
CA GLU A 655 14.44 -27.28 7.35
C GLU A 655 13.92 -26.52 6.13
N GLY A 656 12.99 -25.60 6.34
CA GLY A 656 12.43 -24.74 5.30
C GLY A 656 10.90 -24.85 5.17
N THR A 657 10.37 -24.12 4.19
CA THR A 657 8.93 -23.99 3.92
C THR A 657 8.54 -24.86 2.72
N SER A 658 7.34 -25.46 2.78
CA SER A 658 6.80 -26.25 1.68
C SER A 658 5.33 -25.92 1.42
N VAL A 659 4.90 -26.08 0.16
CA VAL A 659 3.51 -25.87 -0.25
C VAL A 659 3.11 -26.84 -1.33
N VAL A 660 1.84 -27.22 -1.33
CA VAL A 660 1.17 -27.95 -2.42
C VAL A 660 0.33 -26.93 -3.20
N ILE A 661 0.54 -26.81 -4.49
CA ILE A 661 -0.18 -25.86 -5.38
C ILE A 661 -0.96 -26.68 -6.41
N GLY A 662 -2.25 -26.40 -6.56
CA GLY A 662 -3.10 -27.14 -7.48
C GLY A 662 -4.48 -26.54 -7.69
N PRO A 663 -5.38 -27.23 -8.40
CA PRO A 663 -6.77 -26.83 -8.51
C PRO A 663 -7.44 -26.73 -7.13
N PRO A 664 -8.49 -25.90 -6.96
CA PRO A 664 -9.13 -25.65 -5.66
C PRO A 664 -9.72 -26.90 -4.98
N ASP A 665 -10.06 -27.91 -5.76
CA ASP A 665 -10.61 -29.19 -5.28
C ASP A 665 -9.53 -30.26 -4.96
N ALA A 666 -8.26 -29.97 -5.23
CA ALA A 666 -7.16 -30.88 -4.91
C ALA A 666 -6.91 -30.88 -3.38
N PRO A 667 -6.85 -32.08 -2.73
CA PRO A 667 -6.72 -32.16 -1.28
C PRO A 667 -5.48 -31.44 -0.75
N GLY A 668 -5.66 -30.47 0.16
CA GLY A 668 -4.56 -29.75 0.79
C GLY A 668 -3.76 -28.82 -0.15
N ALA A 669 -4.23 -28.62 -1.37
CA ALA A 669 -3.60 -27.71 -2.31
C ALA A 669 -4.11 -26.28 -2.14
N VAL A 670 -3.20 -25.34 -2.32
CA VAL A 670 -3.48 -23.90 -2.39
C VAL A 670 -3.55 -23.48 -3.86
N PRO A 671 -4.55 -22.72 -4.29
CA PRO A 671 -4.59 -22.26 -5.68
C PRO A 671 -3.38 -21.36 -6.00
N PRO A 672 -2.91 -21.37 -7.26
CA PRO A 672 -1.78 -20.53 -7.67
C PRO A 672 -1.94 -19.05 -7.32
N SER A 673 -3.19 -18.55 -7.26
CA SER A 673 -3.55 -17.18 -6.91
C SER A 673 -3.07 -16.77 -5.52
N GLU A 674 -3.23 -17.64 -4.55
CA GLU A 674 -2.90 -17.35 -3.16
C GLU A 674 -1.40 -17.42 -2.87
N THR A 675 -0.62 -18.06 -3.76
CA THR A 675 0.84 -18.18 -3.62
C THR A 675 1.60 -17.02 -4.24
N LYS A 676 0.89 -16.06 -4.86
CA LYS A 676 1.52 -14.93 -5.53
C LYS A 676 2.25 -14.03 -4.55
N GLY A 677 3.48 -13.65 -4.90
CA GLY A 677 4.37 -12.88 -4.02
C GLY A 677 5.06 -13.71 -2.93
N LEU A 678 4.58 -14.92 -2.63
CA LEU A 678 5.19 -15.82 -1.65
C LEU A 678 6.26 -16.72 -2.28
N GLU A 679 7.09 -17.34 -1.43
CA GLU A 679 8.21 -18.20 -1.82
C GLU A 679 8.32 -19.38 -0.87
N PHE A 680 8.67 -20.55 -1.42
CA PHE A 680 8.79 -21.79 -0.64
C PHE A 680 10.04 -22.56 -1.04
N ASP A 681 10.69 -23.22 -0.08
CA ASP A 681 11.86 -24.04 -0.37
C ASP A 681 11.51 -25.27 -1.21
N ALA A 682 10.32 -25.83 -0.98
CA ALA A 682 9.80 -26.94 -1.78
C ALA A 682 8.37 -26.68 -2.25
N VAL A 683 8.12 -26.89 -3.52
CA VAL A 683 6.78 -26.80 -4.13
C VAL A 683 6.41 -28.11 -4.78
N LEU A 684 5.20 -28.56 -4.53
CA LEU A 684 4.57 -29.67 -5.24
C LEU A 684 3.38 -29.13 -6.05
N VAL A 685 3.48 -29.22 -7.37
CA VAL A 685 2.37 -28.84 -8.27
C VAL A 685 1.53 -30.06 -8.56
N VAL A 686 0.22 -29.96 -8.37
CA VAL A 686 -0.75 -31.03 -8.61
C VAL A 686 -1.57 -30.72 -9.86
N ASP A 687 -1.71 -31.71 -10.75
CA ASP A 687 -2.52 -31.66 -11.96
C ASP A 687 -2.29 -30.42 -12.85
N PRO A 688 -1.08 -30.19 -13.35
CA PRO A 688 -0.74 -29.00 -14.14
C PRO A 688 -1.60 -28.85 -15.40
N GLN A 689 -2.10 -29.94 -15.99
CA GLN A 689 -3.00 -29.90 -17.15
C GLN A 689 -4.35 -29.27 -16.78
N ARG A 690 -4.85 -29.52 -15.58
CA ARG A 690 -6.09 -28.89 -15.10
C ARG A 690 -5.88 -27.39 -14.83
N ILE A 691 -4.77 -27.00 -14.21
CA ILE A 691 -4.42 -25.58 -14.03
C ILE A 691 -4.42 -24.85 -15.38
N LEU A 692 -3.87 -25.48 -16.43
CA LEU A 692 -3.84 -24.92 -17.79
C LEU A 692 -5.22 -24.77 -18.42
N SER A 693 -6.16 -25.72 -18.18
CA SER A 693 -7.43 -25.80 -18.86
C SER A 693 -8.59 -25.11 -18.14
N GLU A 694 -8.54 -24.96 -16.83
CA GLU A 694 -9.63 -24.40 -16.00
C GLU A 694 -9.70 -22.87 -16.06
N SER A 695 -8.61 -22.21 -16.46
CA SER A 695 -8.57 -20.74 -16.57
C SER A 695 -8.11 -20.31 -17.97
N PRO A 696 -8.67 -19.26 -18.55
CA PRO A 696 -8.16 -18.64 -19.77
C PRO A 696 -6.68 -18.21 -19.65
N ARG A 697 -6.18 -18.11 -18.43
CA ARG A 697 -4.81 -17.72 -18.10
C ARG A 697 -4.05 -18.80 -17.33
N GLY A 698 -4.48 -20.03 -17.45
CA GLY A 698 -3.86 -21.18 -16.78
C GLY A 698 -2.36 -21.31 -17.03
N ALA A 699 -1.86 -20.87 -18.20
CA ALA A 699 -0.43 -20.85 -18.48
C ALA A 699 0.34 -19.88 -17.57
N ALA A 700 -0.17 -18.67 -17.33
CA ALA A 700 0.44 -17.72 -16.40
C ALA A 700 0.34 -18.23 -14.95
N GLU A 701 -0.77 -18.87 -14.59
CA GLU A 701 -0.96 -19.47 -13.25
C GLU A 701 0.01 -20.63 -13.02
N LEU A 702 0.19 -21.49 -14.00
CA LEU A 702 1.17 -22.58 -13.92
C LEU A 702 2.61 -22.02 -13.86
N TYR A 703 2.91 -20.99 -14.65
CA TYR A 703 4.21 -20.31 -14.57
C TYR A 703 4.49 -19.75 -13.17
N VAL A 704 3.50 -19.12 -12.56
CA VAL A 704 3.60 -18.66 -11.17
C VAL A 704 3.85 -19.84 -10.24
N ALA A 705 3.06 -20.91 -10.32
CA ALA A 705 3.22 -22.10 -9.46
C ALA A 705 4.62 -22.70 -9.53
N LEU A 706 5.15 -22.90 -10.75
CA LEU A 706 6.49 -23.46 -10.96
C LEU A 706 7.60 -22.58 -10.37
N THR A 707 7.46 -21.26 -10.47
CA THR A 707 8.48 -20.28 -10.05
C THR A 707 8.41 -19.91 -8.56
N ARG A 708 7.47 -20.48 -7.78
CA ARG A 708 7.44 -20.34 -6.32
C ARG A 708 8.50 -21.15 -5.59
N ALA A 709 9.03 -22.19 -6.26
CA ALA A 709 10.04 -23.07 -5.69
C ALA A 709 11.43 -22.40 -5.72
N THR A 710 12.09 -22.41 -4.57
CA THR A 710 13.44 -21.86 -4.42
C THR A 710 14.53 -22.92 -4.30
N GLN A 711 14.17 -24.19 -4.04
CA GLN A 711 15.13 -25.30 -3.97
C GLN A 711 14.64 -26.55 -4.68
N ARG A 712 13.39 -26.97 -4.47
CA ARG A 712 12.87 -28.25 -4.95
C ARG A 712 11.50 -28.08 -5.59
N LEU A 713 11.33 -28.68 -6.77
CA LEU A 713 10.06 -28.71 -7.48
C LEU A 713 9.68 -30.16 -7.80
N GLY A 714 8.49 -30.54 -7.40
CA GLY A 714 7.83 -31.80 -7.77
C GLY A 714 6.51 -31.53 -8.50
N VAL A 715 6.11 -32.47 -9.35
CA VAL A 715 4.85 -32.42 -10.08
C VAL A 715 4.15 -33.78 -9.96
N LEU A 716 2.94 -33.77 -9.38
CA LEU A 716 2.03 -34.93 -9.43
C LEU A 716 0.99 -34.70 -10.52
N HIS A 717 0.73 -35.72 -11.33
CA HIS A 717 -0.22 -35.58 -12.42
C HIS A 717 -1.01 -36.86 -12.65
N ARG A 718 -2.29 -36.73 -12.93
CA ARG A 718 -3.18 -37.81 -13.33
C ARG A 718 -3.28 -37.90 -14.84
N ASP A 719 -3.45 -36.78 -15.51
CA ASP A 719 -3.44 -36.61 -16.95
C ASP A 719 -2.02 -36.61 -17.53
N PRO A 720 -1.85 -36.78 -18.84
CA PRO A 720 -0.55 -36.58 -19.49
C PRO A 720 0.03 -35.18 -19.17
N LEU A 721 1.35 -35.12 -18.95
CA LEU A 721 2.03 -33.85 -18.73
C LEU A 721 1.89 -32.92 -19.94
N PRO A 722 1.70 -31.62 -19.72
CA PRO A 722 1.84 -30.63 -20.78
C PRO A 722 3.20 -30.73 -21.48
N PRO A 723 3.27 -30.53 -22.82
CA PRO A 723 4.53 -30.64 -23.58
C PRO A 723 5.65 -29.76 -23.01
N ALA A 724 5.36 -28.57 -22.56
CA ALA A 724 6.31 -27.66 -21.93
C ALA A 724 6.99 -28.24 -20.68
N LEU A 725 6.34 -29.19 -19.97
CA LEU A 725 6.87 -29.83 -18.77
C LEU A 725 7.64 -31.14 -19.05
N SER A 726 7.90 -31.46 -20.32
CA SER A 726 8.63 -32.71 -20.72
C SER A 726 10.06 -32.79 -20.21
N GLY A 727 10.66 -31.68 -19.76
CA GLY A 727 11.98 -31.62 -19.14
C GLY A 727 12.07 -32.13 -17.69
N LEU A 728 10.92 -32.47 -17.06
CA LEU A 728 10.88 -33.02 -15.72
C LEU A 728 11.43 -34.46 -15.69
N GLU A 729 12.18 -34.80 -14.64
CA GLU A 729 12.68 -36.16 -14.43
C GLU A 729 11.54 -37.06 -13.95
N ALA A 730 11.22 -38.11 -14.72
CA ALA A 730 10.18 -39.05 -14.33
C ALA A 730 10.64 -39.87 -13.11
N ARG A 731 9.80 -39.92 -12.04
CA ARG A 731 10.00 -40.82 -10.91
C ARG A 731 9.01 -41.97 -11.00
N ASP A 732 9.54 -43.16 -10.88
CA ASP A 732 8.71 -44.38 -10.75
C ASP A 732 8.01 -44.41 -9.39
N SER A 733 6.87 -45.09 -9.35
CA SER A 733 6.00 -45.21 -8.19
C SER A 733 6.66 -45.87 -6.99
#